data_6224aa553f968a8316e9544dd649699e
#
_entry.id   6224aa553f968a8316e9544dd649699e
#
_cell.length_a   1.000
_cell.length_b   1.000
_cell.length_c   1.000
_cell.angle_alpha   90.00
_cell.angle_beta   90.00
_cell.angle_gamma   90.00
#
_symmetry.space_group_name_H-M   'P 1'
#
loop_
_entity.id
_entity.type
_entity.pdbx_description
1 polymer ?
#
loop_
_entity_poly.entity_id
_entity_poly.type
_entity_poly.pdbx_seq_one_letter_code
_entity_poly.pdbx_strand_id
1 'polypeptide(L)'
;MKIKTILTPVTCALLISFSAHAANADNYKNVINRTGAPQYMKDYDYDDHQRFNPFFDLGAWHGHLLPDGPNTMGGFPGVALLTEEYINFMASNFDRLTVWQDGKKVDFTLEAYSIPGALVQKLTAKDVQVEMTLRFATPRTSLLETKITSNKPLDLVWDGELLEKLEAKEGKPLSDKTIAGEYPDYQRKISATRDGLKVTFGKVRATWDLLTSGESEYQVHKSLPVQTEINGNRFTSKAHINGSTTLYTTYSHLLTAQEVSKEQMQIRDILARPAFYLTASQQRWEEYLKKGLTNPDATPEQTRVAVKAIETLNGNWRSPGGAVKFNTVTPSVTGRWFSGNQTWPWDTWKQAFAMAHFNPDIAKENIRAVFSWQIQPGDSVRPQDVGFVPDLIAWNHSPERGGDGGNWNERNTKPSLAAWSVMEVYNVTQDKAWLAEMYPKLVAYHDWWLRNRDHNGNGVPEYGATRDKAHNTESGEMLFTVKKGNKEETQSGLNNYARVVEKGQYDSLEIPAQVAASWESGRDDAAVFGFIDKEQLDKYVANGGKRSDWTVKFAENRSQDGTLLGYSLLQESVDQASYMYSDNHYLAEMATILGKPEEAKRYRQLAQQLADYINTCMFDPTTQFYYDVRIEDKPLANGCAGKPIVERGKGPEGWSPLFNGAATQANADAVVKVMLDPKEFNTFVPLGTAALTNPAFGADIYWRGRVWVDQFWFGLKGMERYGYRDDALKLADTFFRHAKGLTADGPIQENYNPLTGAQQGAPNFSWSAAHLYMLYNDFFRKQ
;
A
#
# COMPACT_ATOMS: atom_id res chain seq x y z
N MET A 1 38.39 30.92 -13.56
CA MET A 1 38.90 30.99 -12.18
C MET A 1 38.22 29.91 -11.39
N LYS A 2 38.87 28.80 -11.11
CA LYS A 2 38.26 27.65 -10.42
C LYS A 2 38.33 27.89 -8.91
N ILE A 3 37.18 28.11 -8.28
CA ILE A 3 37.09 28.14 -6.82
C ILE A 3 36.98 26.67 -6.36
N LYS A 4 38.07 26.15 -5.81
CA LYS A 4 38.03 24.91 -5.03
C LYS A 4 37.50 25.25 -3.65
N THR A 5 36.27 24.83 -3.36
CA THR A 5 35.74 24.85 -2.00
C THR A 5 36.45 23.73 -1.21
N ILE A 6 37.34 24.13 -0.33
CA ILE A 6 37.94 23.22 0.64
C ILE A 6 36.90 23.02 1.74
N LEU A 7 36.25 21.88 1.75
CA LEU A 7 35.42 21.42 2.89
C LEU A 7 36.38 21.29 4.09
N THR A 8 36.15 22.04 5.14
CA THR A 8 36.93 21.97 6.37
C THR A 8 36.73 20.62 7.08
N PRO A 9 37.75 20.08 7.75
CA PRO A 9 37.66 18.80 8.47
C PRO A 9 36.52 18.72 9.50
N VAL A 10 36.05 19.86 10.01
CA VAL A 10 34.98 19.96 10.99
C VAL A 10 33.59 19.61 10.36
N THR A 11 33.36 19.99 9.12
CA THR A 11 32.10 19.69 8.42
C THR A 11 31.99 18.20 8.08
N CYS A 12 33.08 17.55 7.69
CA CYS A 12 33.12 16.10 7.48
C CYS A 12 32.92 15.31 8.78
N ALA A 13 33.54 15.74 9.89
CA ALA A 13 33.38 15.07 11.18
C ALA A 13 31.94 15.17 11.73
N LEU A 14 31.25 16.29 11.53
CA LEU A 14 29.83 16.48 11.92
C LEU A 14 28.91 15.62 11.09
N LEU A 15 29.09 15.50 9.79
CA LEU A 15 28.30 14.64 8.91
C LEU A 15 28.49 13.16 9.23
N ILE A 16 29.73 12.73 9.53
CA ILE A 16 30.00 11.35 9.92
C ILE A 16 29.40 11.03 11.29
N SER A 17 29.46 11.95 12.26
CA SER A 17 28.85 11.74 13.58
C SER A 17 27.33 11.72 13.54
N PHE A 18 26.70 12.57 12.73
CA PHE A 18 25.25 12.56 12.53
C PHE A 18 24.78 11.25 11.88
N SER A 19 25.43 10.81 10.82
CA SER A 19 25.12 9.55 10.13
C SER A 19 25.26 8.33 11.04
N ALA A 20 26.31 8.27 11.86
CA ALA A 20 26.53 7.17 12.80
C ALA A 20 25.48 7.17 13.93
N HIS A 21 25.08 8.34 14.44
CA HIS A 21 24.05 8.45 15.47
C HIS A 21 22.67 8.10 14.93
N ALA A 22 22.29 8.58 13.76
CA ALA A 22 21.03 8.29 13.11
C ALA A 22 20.88 6.82 12.71
N ALA A 23 21.97 6.12 12.40
CA ALA A 23 21.95 4.71 12.04
C ALA A 23 21.75 3.75 13.24
N ASN A 24 21.87 4.23 14.49
CA ASN A 24 21.69 3.38 15.67
C ASN A 24 20.20 3.15 15.96
N ALA A 25 19.73 1.91 15.74
CA ALA A 25 18.35 1.51 15.96
C ALA A 25 17.87 1.73 17.41
N ASP A 26 18.75 1.63 18.41
CA ASP A 26 18.40 1.81 19.82
C ASP A 26 17.91 3.24 20.16
N ASN A 27 18.19 4.22 19.30
CA ASN A 27 17.68 5.58 19.44
C ASN A 27 16.20 5.72 19.12
N TYR A 28 15.56 4.70 18.54
CA TYR A 28 14.19 4.76 18.00
C TYR A 28 13.27 3.74 18.66
N LYS A 29 13.21 3.76 20.00
CA LYS A 29 12.29 2.90 20.73
C LYS A 29 10.84 3.29 20.50
N ASN A 30 9.99 2.27 20.31
CA ASN A 30 8.52 2.39 20.21
C ASN A 30 8.07 3.47 19.21
N VAL A 31 8.65 3.48 18.01
CA VAL A 31 8.22 4.39 16.94
C VAL A 31 6.81 4.05 16.50
N ILE A 32 6.47 2.76 16.51
CA ILE A 32 5.11 2.23 16.37
C ILE A 32 4.82 1.40 17.62
N ASN A 33 3.64 1.60 18.19
CA ASN A 33 3.19 0.77 19.31
C ASN A 33 2.95 -0.66 18.85
N ARG A 34 3.79 -1.58 19.30
CA ARG A 34 3.75 -3.01 18.97
C ARG A 34 3.11 -3.86 20.07
N THR A 35 2.55 -3.25 21.11
CA THR A 35 1.94 -4.00 22.22
C THR A 35 0.53 -4.46 21.91
N GLY A 36 0.15 -5.62 22.42
CA GLY A 36 -1.22 -6.12 22.32
C GLY A 36 -1.36 -7.59 22.64
N ALA A 37 -2.58 -8.00 22.98
CA ALA A 37 -2.95 -9.40 23.18
C ALA A 37 -4.30 -9.66 22.51
N PRO A 38 -4.34 -10.02 21.23
CA PRO A 38 -5.59 -10.30 20.52
C PRO A 38 -6.39 -11.41 21.21
N GLN A 39 -7.69 -11.21 21.36
CA GLN A 39 -8.60 -12.18 21.98
C GLN A 39 -9.43 -12.94 20.92
N TYR A 40 -9.36 -12.51 19.68
CA TYR A 40 -10.13 -13.03 18.57
C TYR A 40 -9.20 -13.42 17.42
N MET A 41 -9.60 -14.40 16.63
CA MET A 41 -8.83 -14.89 15.48
C MET A 41 -8.65 -13.82 14.40
N LYS A 42 -9.66 -12.99 14.17
CA LYS A 42 -9.64 -11.88 13.23
C LYS A 42 -10.17 -10.62 13.88
N ASP A 43 -9.57 -9.50 13.55
CA ASP A 43 -10.09 -8.18 13.85
C ASP A 43 -10.89 -7.71 12.63
N TYR A 44 -12.21 -7.72 12.75
CA TYR A 44 -13.13 -7.30 11.69
C TYR A 44 -13.70 -5.92 11.87
N ASP A 45 -13.39 -5.27 12.97
CA ASP A 45 -13.82 -3.91 13.14
C ASP A 45 -12.92 -3.00 12.28
N TYR A 46 -13.45 -2.60 11.15
CA TYR A 46 -12.80 -1.69 10.22
C TYR A 46 -12.47 -0.34 10.85
N ASP A 47 -13.22 0.06 11.85
CA ASP A 47 -13.08 1.34 12.50
C ASP A 47 -12.09 1.29 13.68
N ASP A 48 -11.63 0.09 14.07
CA ASP A 48 -10.66 -0.14 15.16
C ASP A 48 -9.32 -0.73 14.67
N HIS A 49 -8.87 -0.31 13.50
CA HIS A 49 -7.65 -0.78 12.86
C HIS A 49 -6.37 -0.50 13.63
N GLN A 50 -6.42 0.39 14.63
CA GLN A 50 -5.26 0.83 15.38
C GLN A 50 -4.95 -0.04 16.60
N ARG A 51 -5.78 -1.06 16.85
CA ARG A 51 -5.66 -1.90 18.03
C ARG A 51 -4.34 -2.65 18.08
N PHE A 52 -3.91 -3.22 16.95
CA PHE A 52 -2.73 -4.07 16.87
C PHE A 52 -1.84 -3.72 15.68
N ASN A 53 -0.53 -3.56 15.96
CA ASN A 53 0.49 -3.31 14.94
C ASN A 53 1.62 -4.35 15.06
N PRO A 54 1.41 -5.60 14.64
CA PRO A 54 2.44 -6.62 14.76
C PRO A 54 3.71 -6.26 13.98
N PHE A 55 4.84 -6.70 14.51
CA PHE A 55 6.13 -6.55 13.86
C PHE A 55 6.31 -7.62 12.80
N PHE A 56 6.46 -7.19 11.55
CA PHE A 56 6.84 -7.98 10.39
C PHE A 56 8.16 -7.47 9.84
N ASP A 57 8.98 -8.33 9.27
CA ASP A 57 10.25 -7.95 8.66
C ASP A 57 10.69 -8.98 7.62
N LEU A 58 11.62 -8.62 6.76
CA LEU A 58 12.28 -9.49 5.78
C LEU A 58 11.31 -10.21 4.82
N GLY A 59 10.17 -9.61 4.56
CA GLY A 59 9.14 -10.22 3.70
C GLY A 59 8.38 -11.38 4.33
N ALA A 60 8.43 -11.53 5.64
CA ALA A 60 7.78 -12.63 6.34
C ALA A 60 6.25 -12.57 6.25
N TRP A 61 5.63 -13.74 6.32
CA TRP A 61 4.20 -13.95 6.29
C TRP A 61 3.61 -14.20 7.69
N HIS A 62 4.38 -13.92 8.72
CA HIS A 62 3.95 -13.90 10.12
C HIS A 62 4.59 -12.74 10.85
N GLY A 63 3.94 -12.32 11.93
CA GLY A 63 4.39 -11.21 12.76
C GLY A 63 4.10 -11.45 14.23
N HIS A 64 4.71 -10.61 15.07
CA HIS A 64 4.64 -10.72 16.53
C HIS A 64 4.30 -9.40 17.18
N LEU A 65 3.63 -9.47 18.33
CA LEU A 65 3.37 -8.32 19.21
C LEU A 65 4.27 -8.39 20.46
N LEU A 66 4.43 -7.25 21.11
CA LEU A 66 4.96 -7.16 22.46
C LEU A 66 3.85 -7.41 23.49
N PRO A 67 4.18 -7.95 24.66
CA PRO A 67 3.21 -8.12 25.74
C PRO A 67 2.63 -6.79 26.20
N ASP A 68 1.36 -6.80 26.55
CA ASP A 68 0.62 -5.64 27.06
C ASP A 68 0.56 -5.59 28.61
N GLY A 69 1.10 -6.60 29.28
CA GLY A 69 1.14 -6.65 30.73
C GLY A 69 1.66 -7.96 31.33
N PRO A 70 1.50 -8.13 32.65
CA PRO A 70 2.03 -9.30 33.38
C PRO A 70 1.48 -10.65 32.92
N ASN A 71 0.28 -10.68 32.37
CA ASN A 71 -0.35 -11.93 31.90
C ASN A 71 0.19 -12.42 30.56
N THR A 72 0.85 -11.54 29.82
CA THR A 72 1.39 -11.82 28.48
C THR A 72 2.91 -11.74 28.42
N MET A 73 3.59 -11.28 29.48
CA MET A 73 5.05 -11.23 29.54
C MET A 73 5.69 -12.60 29.40
N GLY A 74 6.88 -12.66 28.80
CA GLY A 74 7.62 -13.91 28.53
C GLY A 74 7.26 -14.57 27.20
N GLY A 75 6.31 -13.99 26.45
CA GLY A 75 5.93 -14.40 25.11
C GLY A 75 5.82 -13.20 24.16
N PHE A 76 5.54 -13.51 22.90
CA PHE A 76 5.23 -12.50 21.88
C PHE A 76 3.79 -12.77 21.41
N PRO A 77 2.81 -12.06 22.01
CA PRO A 77 1.39 -12.31 21.76
C PRO A 77 0.99 -12.10 20.32
N GLY A 78 -0.21 -12.59 19.98
CA GLY A 78 -0.84 -12.33 18.72
C GLY A 78 0.02 -12.77 17.55
N VAL A 79 0.43 -14.02 17.50
CA VAL A 79 1.08 -14.55 16.30
C VAL A 79 0.19 -14.24 15.11
N ALA A 80 0.55 -13.19 14.41
CA ALA A 80 -0.17 -12.70 13.25
C ALA A 80 0.22 -13.53 12.04
N LEU A 81 -0.76 -14.09 11.34
CA LEU A 81 -0.55 -14.92 10.16
C LEU A 81 -1.22 -14.25 8.94
N LEU A 82 -0.52 -14.29 7.82
CA LEU A 82 -1.05 -13.90 6.52
C LEU A 82 -1.33 -15.17 5.73
N THR A 83 -2.56 -15.62 5.77
CA THR A 83 -3.04 -16.83 5.09
C THR A 83 -4.17 -16.51 4.10
N GLU A 84 -4.55 -15.24 4.03
CA GLU A 84 -5.60 -14.70 3.15
C GLU A 84 -5.39 -13.19 2.97
N GLU A 85 -6.36 -12.47 2.40
CA GLU A 85 -6.32 -11.00 2.24
C GLU A 85 -6.40 -10.24 3.56
N TYR A 86 -6.68 -10.95 4.66
CA TYR A 86 -6.76 -10.39 5.99
C TYR A 86 -5.70 -10.99 6.89
N ILE A 87 -5.22 -10.17 7.82
CA ILE A 87 -4.44 -10.68 8.94
C ILE A 87 -5.35 -11.52 9.85
N ASN A 88 -4.84 -12.66 10.32
CA ASN A 88 -5.48 -13.40 11.40
C ASN A 88 -4.48 -13.66 12.53
N PHE A 89 -5.00 -13.79 13.75
CA PHE A 89 -4.19 -14.06 14.93
C PHE A 89 -4.35 -15.52 15.34
N MET A 90 -3.22 -16.25 15.39
CA MET A 90 -3.24 -17.66 15.78
C MET A 90 -3.49 -17.85 17.27
N ALA A 91 -2.98 -16.94 18.11
CA ALA A 91 -3.05 -17.04 19.55
C ALA A 91 -3.01 -15.67 20.21
N SER A 92 -3.62 -15.52 21.39
CA SER A 92 -3.42 -14.37 22.27
C SER A 92 -2.07 -14.49 22.99
N ASN A 93 -1.77 -15.67 23.53
CA ASN A 93 -0.49 -16.08 24.09
C ASN A 93 -0.02 -17.35 23.40
N PHE A 94 1.21 -17.36 22.91
CA PHE A 94 1.79 -18.52 22.27
C PHE A 94 3.26 -18.64 22.63
N ASP A 95 3.66 -19.84 23.08
CA ASP A 95 5.01 -20.15 23.52
C ASP A 95 5.54 -19.18 24.59
N ARG A 96 4.68 -18.82 25.53
CA ARG A 96 4.96 -17.88 26.63
C ARG A 96 5.80 -18.54 27.71
N LEU A 97 7.00 -18.03 27.96
CA LEU A 97 7.90 -18.51 28.99
C LEU A 97 7.46 -18.03 30.39
N THR A 98 7.34 -18.98 31.29
CA THR A 98 7.32 -18.75 32.74
C THR A 98 8.50 -19.50 33.37
N VAL A 99 9.10 -18.92 34.42
CA VAL A 99 10.28 -19.46 35.08
C VAL A 99 9.92 -19.87 36.50
N TRP A 100 10.38 -21.02 36.92
CA TRP A 100 10.14 -21.58 38.26
C TRP A 100 11.47 -21.87 38.94
N GLN A 101 11.58 -21.48 40.20
CA GLN A 101 12.75 -21.71 41.03
C GLN A 101 12.31 -22.32 42.35
N ASP A 102 12.92 -23.41 42.77
CA ASP A 102 12.59 -24.15 44.00
C ASP A 102 11.07 -24.47 44.08
N GLY A 103 10.43 -24.82 42.96
CA GLY A 103 9.01 -25.15 42.85
C GLY A 103 8.05 -23.98 42.91
N LYS A 104 8.56 -22.74 42.91
CA LYS A 104 7.75 -21.52 42.92
C LYS A 104 7.94 -20.72 41.62
N LYS A 105 6.84 -20.21 41.08
CA LYS A 105 6.88 -19.28 39.94
C LYS A 105 7.63 -18.01 40.33
N VAL A 106 8.55 -17.57 39.49
CA VAL A 106 9.27 -16.32 39.63
C VAL A 106 8.39 -15.17 39.17
N ASP A 107 8.20 -14.17 40.04
CA ASP A 107 7.47 -12.95 39.67
C ASP A 107 8.44 -11.91 39.15
N PHE A 108 8.19 -11.45 37.91
CA PHE A 108 9.03 -10.48 37.19
C PHE A 108 8.39 -9.13 37.09
N THR A 109 9.23 -8.09 37.07
CA THR A 109 8.88 -6.80 36.47
C THR A 109 9.22 -6.84 34.97
N LEU A 110 8.40 -6.17 34.13
CA LEU A 110 8.54 -6.15 32.69
C LEU A 110 8.98 -4.78 32.16
N GLU A 111 10.03 -4.76 31.36
CA GLU A 111 10.29 -3.69 30.39
C GLU A 111 10.18 -4.30 28.99
N ALA A 112 9.29 -3.75 28.14
CA ALA A 112 9.11 -4.21 26.76
C ALA A 112 9.12 -3.02 25.80
N TYR A 113 9.86 -3.16 24.70
CA TYR A 113 9.94 -2.13 23.67
C TYR A 113 10.31 -2.72 22.31
N SER A 114 9.92 -2.02 21.25
CA SER A 114 10.41 -2.27 19.90
C SER A 114 11.52 -1.29 19.53
N ILE A 115 12.42 -1.75 18.67
CA ILE A 115 13.37 -0.93 17.93
C ILE A 115 13.30 -1.33 16.45
N PRO A 116 13.80 -0.53 15.51
CA PRO A 116 13.86 -0.96 14.13
C PRO A 116 14.53 -2.33 13.98
N GLY A 117 13.77 -3.32 13.50
CA GLY A 117 14.24 -4.68 13.28
C GLY A 117 14.23 -5.62 14.49
N ALA A 118 13.68 -5.22 15.65
CA ALA A 118 13.59 -6.12 16.79
C ALA A 118 12.45 -5.80 17.77
N LEU A 119 11.99 -6.85 18.47
CA LEU A 119 11.19 -6.73 19.69
C LEU A 119 12.03 -7.19 20.89
N VAL A 120 11.99 -6.43 21.98
CA VAL A 120 12.79 -6.69 23.18
C VAL A 120 11.91 -6.75 24.42
N GLN A 121 12.15 -7.75 25.27
CA GLN A 121 11.60 -7.84 26.63
C GLN A 121 12.73 -8.04 27.63
N LYS A 122 12.65 -7.36 28.76
CA LYS A 122 13.51 -7.57 29.93
C LYS A 122 12.64 -7.88 31.14
N LEU A 123 12.80 -9.09 31.66
CA LEU A 123 12.10 -9.58 32.85
C LEU A 123 13.10 -9.58 33.99
N THR A 124 12.81 -8.85 35.04
CA THR A 124 13.73 -8.68 36.19
C THR A 124 13.07 -9.14 37.49
N ALA A 125 13.72 -10.07 38.16
CA ALA A 125 13.45 -10.47 39.55
C ALA A 125 14.72 -10.39 40.38
N LYS A 126 14.63 -10.61 41.68
CA LYS A 126 15.77 -10.47 42.62
C LYS A 126 16.97 -11.35 42.21
N ASP A 127 16.71 -12.63 41.87
CA ASP A 127 17.75 -13.64 41.68
C ASP A 127 17.76 -14.19 40.23
N VAL A 128 16.85 -13.70 39.36
CA VAL A 128 16.68 -14.15 37.98
C VAL A 128 16.44 -12.97 37.07
N GLN A 129 17.16 -12.91 35.96
CA GLN A 129 16.93 -11.96 34.88
C GLN A 129 16.75 -12.72 33.57
N VAL A 130 15.80 -12.28 32.73
CA VAL A 130 15.56 -12.83 31.40
C VAL A 130 15.52 -11.68 30.39
N GLU A 131 16.41 -11.72 29.42
CA GLU A 131 16.38 -10.80 28.28
C GLU A 131 16.02 -11.57 27.02
N MET A 132 14.99 -11.09 26.32
CA MET A 132 14.44 -11.72 25.11
C MET A 132 14.52 -10.74 23.96
N THR A 133 15.17 -11.14 22.85
CA THR A 133 15.28 -10.33 21.63
C THR A 133 14.82 -11.15 20.43
N LEU A 134 13.76 -10.70 19.76
CA LEU A 134 13.20 -11.34 18.58
C LEU A 134 13.56 -10.55 17.32
N ARG A 135 14.13 -11.25 16.31
CA ARG A 135 14.49 -10.73 15.00
C ARG A 135 14.10 -11.72 13.90
N PHE A 136 13.99 -11.29 12.66
CA PHE A 136 13.78 -12.20 11.53
C PHE A 136 15.12 -12.68 10.97
N ALA A 137 15.24 -13.99 10.76
CA ALA A 137 16.42 -14.65 10.21
C ALA A 137 16.27 -14.96 8.72
N THR A 138 15.08 -15.36 8.29
CA THR A 138 14.72 -15.62 6.88
C THR A 138 13.32 -15.03 6.59
N PRO A 139 12.89 -14.99 5.31
CA PRO A 139 11.50 -14.62 4.98
C PRO A 139 10.41 -15.54 5.55
N ARG A 140 10.78 -16.66 6.13
CA ARG A 140 9.84 -17.62 6.72
C ARG A 140 10.03 -17.83 8.22
N THR A 141 11.17 -17.43 8.77
CA THR A 141 11.56 -17.78 10.13
C THR A 141 12.04 -16.58 10.93
N SER A 142 11.42 -16.31 12.07
CA SER A 142 11.93 -15.42 13.09
C SER A 142 12.76 -16.22 14.13
N LEU A 143 13.72 -15.52 14.75
CA LEU A 143 14.66 -16.06 15.72
C LEU A 143 14.57 -15.27 17.04
N LEU A 144 14.30 -15.95 18.11
CA LEU A 144 14.28 -15.43 19.47
C LEU A 144 15.54 -15.87 20.22
N GLU A 145 16.32 -14.90 20.69
CA GLU A 145 17.36 -15.10 21.67
C GLU A 145 16.79 -14.84 23.08
N THR A 146 16.96 -15.80 23.99
CA THR A 146 16.54 -15.70 25.39
C THR A 146 17.75 -15.90 26.29
N LYS A 147 18.26 -14.83 26.89
CA LYS A 147 19.38 -14.83 27.84
C LYS A 147 18.81 -14.92 29.24
N ILE A 148 19.13 -15.97 29.96
CA ILE A 148 18.72 -16.18 31.36
C ILE A 148 19.93 -16.08 32.26
N THR A 149 19.85 -15.24 33.28
CA THR A 149 20.88 -15.10 34.33
C THR A 149 20.30 -15.59 35.65
N SER A 150 20.94 -16.63 36.23
CA SER A 150 20.54 -17.19 37.52
C SER A 150 21.71 -17.93 38.14
N ASN A 151 21.82 -17.88 39.46
CA ASN A 151 22.81 -18.66 40.24
C ASN A 151 22.26 -20.00 40.72
N LYS A 152 21.01 -20.34 40.35
CA LYS A 152 20.32 -21.56 40.79
C LYS A 152 19.72 -22.29 39.58
N PRO A 153 19.48 -23.59 39.69
CA PRO A 153 18.70 -24.33 38.72
C PRO A 153 17.28 -23.74 38.57
N LEU A 154 16.75 -23.80 37.37
CA LEU A 154 15.44 -23.29 37.02
C LEU A 154 14.66 -24.34 36.20
N ASP A 155 13.34 -24.39 36.41
CA ASP A 155 12.42 -25.06 35.53
C ASP A 155 11.77 -24.01 34.60
N LEU A 156 11.83 -24.26 33.31
CA LEU A 156 11.27 -23.43 32.28
C LEU A 156 9.99 -24.05 31.77
N VAL A 157 8.94 -23.26 31.70
CA VAL A 157 7.62 -23.69 31.22
C VAL A 157 7.14 -22.74 30.15
N TRP A 158 6.87 -23.23 28.96
CA TRP A 158 6.22 -22.51 27.87
C TRP A 158 4.79 -22.98 27.71
N ASP A 159 3.87 -22.06 27.56
CA ASP A 159 2.45 -22.36 27.37
C ASP A 159 1.85 -21.56 26.19
N GLY A 160 0.73 -22.03 25.68
CA GLY A 160 -0.03 -21.34 24.66
C GLY A 160 -1.37 -22.01 24.36
N GLU A 161 -2.25 -21.21 23.74
CA GLU A 161 -3.59 -21.63 23.33
C GLU A 161 -3.95 -20.99 21.98
N LEU A 162 -4.47 -21.79 21.05
CA LEU A 162 -4.97 -21.30 19.77
C LEU A 162 -6.31 -20.56 19.96
N LEU A 163 -6.46 -19.43 19.31
CA LEU A 163 -7.72 -18.69 19.24
C LEU A 163 -8.71 -19.43 18.32
N GLU A 164 -9.95 -19.53 18.74
CA GLU A 164 -11.04 -20.16 17.99
C GLU A 164 -12.18 -19.20 17.68
N LYS A 165 -12.24 -18.09 18.40
CA LYS A 165 -13.32 -17.10 18.25
C LYS A 165 -13.01 -16.11 17.15
N LEU A 166 -14.06 -15.72 16.45
CA LEU A 166 -14.06 -14.61 15.53
C LEU A 166 -14.62 -13.36 16.23
N GLU A 167 -14.09 -12.20 15.90
CA GLU A 167 -14.65 -10.94 16.39
C GLU A 167 -15.93 -10.61 15.64
N ALA A 168 -16.99 -10.25 16.36
CA ALA A 168 -18.21 -9.74 15.79
C ALA A 168 -18.15 -8.21 15.68
N LYS A 169 -18.59 -7.65 14.56
CA LYS A 169 -18.73 -6.19 14.45
C LYS A 169 -19.84 -5.73 15.39
N GLU A 170 -19.62 -4.62 16.11
CA GLU A 170 -20.62 -4.04 17.01
C GLU A 170 -21.98 -3.85 16.30
N GLY A 171 -23.06 -4.35 16.90
CA GLY A 171 -24.40 -4.33 16.32
C GLY A 171 -24.64 -5.28 15.14
N LYS A 172 -23.64 -6.08 14.74
CA LYS A 172 -23.76 -7.08 13.67
C LYS A 172 -23.16 -8.41 14.11
N PRO A 173 -23.89 -9.25 14.84
CA PRO A 173 -23.39 -10.55 15.27
C PRO A 173 -23.03 -11.41 14.04
N LEU A 174 -22.00 -12.23 14.17
CA LEU A 174 -21.63 -13.21 13.15
C LEU A 174 -22.79 -14.19 12.95
N SER A 175 -23.22 -14.36 11.70
CA SER A 175 -24.19 -15.39 11.31
C SER A 175 -23.47 -16.65 10.85
N ASP A 176 -24.14 -17.79 10.92
CA ASP A 176 -23.61 -19.05 10.39
C ASP A 176 -23.20 -18.94 8.91
N LYS A 177 -23.98 -18.18 8.13
CA LYS A 177 -23.67 -17.91 6.72
C LYS A 177 -22.39 -17.08 6.55
N THR A 178 -22.22 -16.05 7.38
CA THR A 178 -21.01 -15.22 7.41
C THR A 178 -19.80 -16.09 7.80
N ILE A 179 -19.93 -16.87 8.86
CA ILE A 179 -18.87 -17.77 9.31
C ILE A 179 -18.47 -18.78 8.21
N ALA A 180 -19.45 -19.41 7.58
CA ALA A 180 -19.19 -20.41 6.53
C ALA A 180 -18.63 -19.82 5.24
N GLY A 181 -19.00 -18.58 4.88
CA GLY A 181 -18.59 -17.90 3.65
C GLY A 181 -17.31 -17.08 3.76
N GLU A 182 -17.18 -16.31 4.85
CA GLU A 182 -16.08 -15.35 5.03
C GLU A 182 -14.97 -15.86 5.98
N TYR A 183 -15.26 -16.91 6.77
CA TYR A 183 -14.35 -17.40 7.79
C TYR A 183 -14.14 -18.90 7.63
N PRO A 184 -13.17 -19.31 6.84
CA PRO A 184 -12.89 -20.73 6.67
C PRO A 184 -12.50 -21.37 8.01
N ASP A 185 -13.01 -22.57 8.24
CA ASP A 185 -12.47 -23.44 9.28
C ASP A 185 -11.07 -23.86 8.86
N TYR A 186 -10.06 -23.32 9.54
CA TYR A 186 -8.66 -23.61 9.24
C TYR A 186 -8.24 -25.02 9.61
N GLN A 187 -9.07 -25.82 10.30
CA GLN A 187 -8.78 -27.20 10.74
C GLN A 187 -7.41 -27.30 11.41
N ARG A 188 -7.13 -26.40 12.35
CA ARG A 188 -5.83 -26.29 13.01
C ARG A 188 -5.62 -27.43 14.01
N LYS A 189 -4.40 -27.99 14.02
CA LYS A 189 -4.01 -29.07 14.92
C LYS A 189 -2.61 -28.85 15.45
N ILE A 190 -2.44 -28.89 16.77
CA ILE A 190 -1.13 -28.85 17.42
C ILE A 190 -0.57 -30.29 17.50
N SER A 191 0.74 -30.44 17.25
CA SER A 191 1.49 -31.68 17.42
C SER A 191 2.84 -31.38 18.06
N ALA A 192 3.26 -32.23 19.01
CA ALA A 192 4.57 -32.10 19.65
C ALA A 192 5.69 -32.60 18.73
N THR A 193 6.85 -31.96 18.84
CA THR A 193 8.12 -32.40 18.26
C THR A 193 9.14 -32.60 19.38
N ARG A 194 10.34 -33.10 19.05
CA ARG A 194 11.40 -33.33 20.05
C ARG A 194 11.85 -32.05 20.76
N ASP A 195 11.86 -30.93 20.03
CA ASP A 195 12.43 -29.64 20.42
C ASP A 195 11.41 -28.49 20.37
N GLY A 196 10.13 -28.84 20.29
CA GLY A 196 9.06 -27.85 20.24
C GLY A 196 7.72 -28.43 19.83
N LEU A 197 7.07 -27.76 18.88
CA LEU A 197 5.75 -28.14 18.36
C LEU A 197 5.52 -27.62 16.95
N LYS A 198 4.47 -28.13 16.33
CA LYS A 198 3.94 -27.57 15.09
C LYS A 198 2.43 -27.44 15.13
N VAL A 199 1.91 -26.46 14.41
CA VAL A 199 0.49 -26.27 14.12
C VAL A 199 0.29 -26.49 12.63
N THR A 200 -0.58 -27.41 12.26
CA THR A 200 -0.97 -27.66 10.87
C THR A 200 -2.31 -27.01 10.57
N PHE A 201 -2.48 -26.57 9.32
CA PHE A 201 -3.71 -25.97 8.82
C PHE A 201 -4.23 -26.88 7.71
N GLY A 202 -5.32 -27.57 7.95
CA GLY A 202 -5.91 -28.48 6.96
C GLY A 202 -6.63 -27.77 5.82
N LYS A 203 -6.94 -26.46 6.00
CA LYS A 203 -7.59 -25.65 5.00
C LYS A 203 -7.22 -24.19 5.19
N VAL A 204 -6.76 -23.54 4.14
CA VAL A 204 -6.56 -22.07 4.08
C VAL A 204 -7.07 -21.57 2.75
N ARG A 205 -8.03 -20.64 2.79
CA ARG A 205 -8.63 -20.06 1.60
C ARG A 205 -9.08 -18.62 1.89
N ALA A 206 -8.71 -17.71 1.01
CA ALA A 206 -9.17 -16.32 1.05
C ALA A 206 -10.62 -16.18 0.61
N THR A 207 -11.31 -15.13 1.06
CA THR A 207 -12.71 -14.85 0.72
C THR A 207 -12.92 -14.74 -0.80
N TRP A 208 -11.97 -14.13 -1.51
CA TRP A 208 -12.00 -13.94 -2.96
C TRP A 208 -11.14 -14.96 -3.72
N ASP A 209 -10.70 -16.02 -3.06
CA ASP A 209 -9.79 -17.01 -3.63
C ASP A 209 -8.45 -16.43 -4.12
N LEU A 210 -8.09 -15.24 -3.67
CA LEU A 210 -6.84 -14.58 -4.04
C LEU A 210 -5.63 -15.23 -3.37
N LEU A 211 -5.82 -15.82 -2.21
CA LEU A 211 -4.82 -16.56 -1.46
C LEU A 211 -5.39 -17.90 -1.04
N THR A 212 -4.88 -18.99 -1.60
CA THR A 212 -5.26 -20.36 -1.22
C THR A 212 -4.02 -21.17 -0.90
N SER A 213 -4.04 -21.88 0.22
CA SER A 213 -3.00 -22.81 0.64
C SER A 213 -3.64 -23.99 1.36
N GLY A 214 -3.38 -25.20 0.92
CA GLY A 214 -3.89 -26.42 1.56
C GLY A 214 -2.95 -27.07 2.56
N GLU A 215 -1.71 -26.54 2.69
CA GLU A 215 -0.61 -27.27 3.36
C GLU A 215 0.22 -26.36 4.27
N SER A 216 -0.38 -25.30 4.82
CA SER A 216 0.34 -24.36 5.69
C SER A 216 0.67 -25.01 7.04
N GLU A 217 1.87 -24.70 7.55
CA GLU A 217 2.31 -25.08 8.89
C GLU A 217 2.92 -23.89 9.63
N TYR A 218 2.74 -23.84 10.95
CA TYR A 218 3.51 -22.99 11.85
C TYR A 218 4.35 -23.88 12.77
N GLN A 219 5.67 -23.67 12.82
CA GLN A 219 6.61 -24.50 13.54
C GLN A 219 7.37 -23.71 14.60
N VAL A 220 7.60 -24.36 15.75
CA VAL A 220 8.45 -23.84 16.83
C VAL A 220 9.54 -24.86 17.11
N HIS A 221 10.80 -24.43 17.04
CA HIS A 221 11.95 -25.25 17.41
C HIS A 221 12.86 -24.51 18.40
N LYS A 222 13.29 -25.22 19.43
CA LYS A 222 14.16 -24.69 20.49
C LYS A 222 15.54 -25.32 20.42
N SER A 223 16.56 -24.60 20.89
CA SER A 223 17.95 -25.08 20.96
C SER A 223 18.20 -26.16 22.03
N LEU A 224 17.17 -26.58 22.76
CA LEU A 224 17.19 -27.68 23.74
C LEU A 224 15.95 -28.56 23.57
N PRO A 225 16.03 -29.85 23.96
CA PRO A 225 14.86 -30.70 24.01
C PRO A 225 13.84 -30.22 25.03
N VAL A 226 12.56 -30.37 24.71
CA VAL A 226 11.44 -30.01 25.59
C VAL A 226 10.46 -31.20 25.69
N GLN A 227 9.78 -31.31 26.83
CA GLN A 227 8.66 -32.22 27.01
C GLN A 227 7.36 -31.43 26.79
N THR A 228 6.65 -31.74 25.70
CA THR A 228 5.44 -31.06 25.32
C THR A 228 4.21 -31.95 25.53
N GLU A 229 3.26 -31.43 26.32
CA GLU A 229 1.93 -31.99 26.55
C GLU A 229 0.90 -31.16 25.79
N ILE A 230 -0.02 -31.81 25.08
CA ILE A 230 -1.05 -31.19 24.28
C ILE A 230 -2.42 -31.58 24.80
N ASN A 231 -3.30 -30.59 24.98
CA ASN A 231 -4.69 -30.78 25.37
C ASN A 231 -5.61 -29.92 24.49
N GLY A 232 -6.10 -30.50 23.40
CA GLY A 232 -6.92 -29.82 22.42
C GLY A 232 -6.14 -28.71 21.70
N ASN A 233 -6.58 -27.47 21.87
CA ASN A 233 -5.95 -26.25 21.33
C ASN A 233 -4.89 -25.62 22.26
N ARG A 234 -4.57 -26.28 23.39
CA ARG A 234 -3.59 -25.84 24.38
C ARG A 234 -2.37 -26.74 24.38
N PHE A 235 -1.24 -26.18 24.77
CA PHE A 235 -0.01 -26.92 24.99
C PHE A 235 0.78 -26.39 26.18
N THR A 236 1.62 -27.23 26.74
CA THR A 236 2.64 -26.87 27.75
C THR A 236 3.92 -27.60 27.40
N SER A 237 5.03 -26.88 27.28
CA SER A 237 6.37 -27.43 27.06
C SER A 237 7.25 -27.16 28.27
N LYS A 238 8.07 -28.11 28.70
CA LYS A 238 8.91 -28.02 29.89
C LYS A 238 10.36 -28.39 29.60
N ALA A 239 11.29 -27.68 30.27
CA ALA A 239 12.70 -28.01 30.28
C ALA A 239 13.32 -27.58 31.62
N HIS A 240 14.48 -28.15 31.95
CA HIS A 240 15.27 -27.82 33.13
C HIS A 240 16.63 -27.27 32.72
N ILE A 241 17.11 -26.22 33.44
CA ILE A 241 18.44 -25.64 33.25
C ILE A 241 19.17 -25.50 34.59
N ASN A 242 20.49 -25.65 34.61
CA ASN A 242 21.33 -25.65 35.82
C ASN A 242 21.92 -24.27 36.18
N GLY A 243 21.29 -23.18 35.74
CA GLY A 243 21.77 -21.81 35.99
C GLY A 243 21.72 -20.95 34.75
N SER A 244 22.60 -19.95 34.67
CA SER A 244 22.64 -19.01 33.53
C SER A 244 22.83 -19.74 32.21
N THR A 245 22.03 -19.38 31.20
CA THR A 245 22.10 -19.96 29.87
C THR A 245 21.53 -19.00 28.79
N THR A 246 21.89 -19.21 27.55
CA THR A 246 21.25 -18.57 26.41
C THR A 246 20.55 -19.63 25.56
N LEU A 247 19.26 -19.41 25.30
CA LEU A 247 18.42 -20.27 24.51
C LEU A 247 18.02 -19.57 23.21
N TYR A 248 17.80 -20.36 22.18
CA TYR A 248 17.34 -19.87 20.90
C TYR A 248 16.06 -20.62 20.49
N THR A 249 15.09 -19.88 19.99
CA THR A 249 13.83 -20.43 19.47
C THR A 249 13.58 -19.88 18.09
N THR A 250 13.19 -20.75 17.15
CA THR A 250 12.73 -20.33 15.83
C THR A 250 11.22 -20.48 15.73
N TYR A 251 10.59 -19.49 15.07
CA TYR A 251 9.18 -19.50 14.71
C TYR A 251 9.07 -19.40 13.21
N SER A 252 8.48 -20.38 12.55
CA SER A 252 8.42 -20.45 11.10
C SER A 252 6.98 -20.60 10.61
N HIS A 253 6.57 -19.72 9.69
CA HIS A 253 5.31 -19.86 8.96
C HIS A 253 5.60 -20.30 7.54
N LEU A 254 5.16 -21.50 7.19
CA LEU A 254 5.45 -22.20 5.96
C LEU A 254 4.15 -22.41 5.20
N LEU A 255 4.11 -21.97 3.96
CA LEU A 255 2.85 -21.86 3.19
C LEU A 255 2.53 -23.13 2.39
N THR A 256 3.54 -23.94 2.06
CA THR A 256 3.40 -25.16 1.25
C THR A 256 4.29 -26.29 1.78
N ALA A 257 3.99 -27.53 1.42
CA ALA A 257 4.80 -28.71 1.77
C ALA A 257 6.25 -28.58 1.22
N GLN A 258 6.44 -27.93 0.08
CA GLN A 258 7.78 -27.66 -0.45
C GLN A 258 8.55 -26.70 0.44
N GLU A 259 7.92 -25.66 0.95
CA GLU A 259 8.53 -24.72 1.90
C GLU A 259 8.90 -25.42 3.22
N VAL A 260 8.02 -26.28 3.74
CA VAL A 260 8.29 -27.09 4.92
C VAL A 260 9.58 -27.89 4.75
N SER A 261 9.73 -28.56 3.62
CA SER A 261 10.91 -29.36 3.31
C SER A 261 12.20 -28.52 3.19
N LYS A 262 12.11 -27.37 2.53
CA LYS A 262 13.24 -26.47 2.30
C LYS A 262 13.68 -25.76 3.57
N GLU A 263 12.76 -25.23 4.35
CA GLU A 263 13.06 -24.41 5.53
C GLU A 263 13.63 -25.25 6.69
N GLN A 264 13.42 -26.56 6.72
CA GLN A 264 14.00 -27.42 7.74
C GLN A 264 15.52 -27.37 7.80
N MET A 265 16.18 -27.25 6.66
CA MET A 265 17.64 -27.07 6.62
C MET A 265 18.05 -25.71 7.17
N GLN A 266 17.29 -24.65 6.83
CA GLN A 266 17.52 -23.29 7.32
C GLN A 266 17.34 -23.22 8.83
N ILE A 267 16.27 -23.80 9.38
CA ILE A 267 16.00 -23.84 10.83
C ILE A 267 17.17 -24.48 11.58
N ARG A 268 17.70 -25.59 11.09
CA ARG A 268 18.88 -26.24 11.70
C ARG A 268 20.12 -25.34 11.66
N ASP A 269 20.37 -24.67 10.53
CA ASP A 269 21.50 -23.76 10.38
C ASP A 269 21.35 -22.53 11.28
N ILE A 270 20.15 -21.97 11.39
CA ILE A 270 19.85 -20.84 12.29
C ILE A 270 20.14 -21.24 13.75
N LEU A 271 19.66 -22.39 14.20
CA LEU A 271 19.89 -22.87 15.57
C LEU A 271 21.36 -23.26 15.84
N ALA A 272 22.09 -23.67 14.81
CA ALA A 272 23.53 -23.96 14.91
C ALA A 272 24.41 -22.72 14.93
N ARG A 273 23.97 -21.64 14.27
CA ARG A 273 24.74 -20.37 14.12
C ARG A 273 23.89 -19.13 14.42
N PRO A 274 23.18 -19.07 15.56
CA PRO A 274 22.19 -18.02 15.81
C PRO A 274 22.80 -16.61 15.80
N ALA A 275 24.02 -16.42 16.33
CA ALA A 275 24.70 -15.14 16.35
C ALA A 275 24.91 -14.54 14.94
N PHE A 276 25.15 -15.40 13.94
CA PHE A 276 25.29 -14.95 12.55
C PHE A 276 23.99 -14.28 12.06
N TYR A 277 22.84 -14.92 12.28
CA TYR A 277 21.56 -14.42 11.83
C TYR A 277 21.10 -13.17 12.61
N LEU A 278 21.31 -13.15 13.92
CA LEU A 278 21.00 -11.98 14.76
C LEU A 278 21.81 -10.76 14.32
N THR A 279 23.13 -10.93 14.12
CA THR A 279 24.02 -9.88 13.66
C THR A 279 23.65 -9.41 12.24
N ALA A 280 23.37 -10.32 11.32
CA ALA A 280 22.97 -9.98 9.96
C ALA A 280 21.68 -9.16 9.93
N SER A 281 20.67 -9.53 10.76
CA SER A 281 19.43 -8.77 10.89
C SER A 281 19.67 -7.36 11.46
N GLN A 282 20.48 -7.23 12.49
CA GLN A 282 20.85 -5.93 13.06
C GLN A 282 21.56 -5.05 12.04
N GLN A 283 22.60 -5.56 11.36
CA GLN A 283 23.35 -4.82 10.35
C GLN A 283 22.49 -4.37 9.18
N ARG A 284 21.53 -5.21 8.76
CA ARG A 284 20.58 -4.87 7.68
C ARG A 284 19.74 -3.65 8.06
N TRP A 285 19.22 -3.58 9.27
CA TRP A 285 18.44 -2.45 9.75
C TRP A 285 19.29 -1.19 9.96
N GLU A 286 20.49 -1.33 10.49
CA GLU A 286 21.44 -0.22 10.60
C GLU A 286 21.79 0.37 9.21
N GLU A 287 21.91 -0.49 8.19
CA GLU A 287 22.14 -0.04 6.82
C GLU A 287 20.90 0.66 6.22
N TYR A 288 19.67 0.20 6.50
CA TYR A 288 18.46 0.93 6.10
C TYR A 288 18.39 2.32 6.72
N LEU A 289 18.67 2.44 8.01
CA LEU A 289 18.68 3.72 8.70
C LEU A 289 19.81 4.62 8.19
N LYS A 290 20.99 4.08 7.99
CA LYS A 290 22.15 4.82 7.47
C LYS A 290 21.88 5.40 6.07
N LYS A 291 21.31 4.61 5.18
CA LYS A 291 20.93 5.04 3.83
C LYS A 291 19.74 6.00 3.83
N GLY A 292 18.74 5.74 4.66
CA GLY A 292 17.48 6.47 4.67
C GLY A 292 17.50 7.77 5.46
N LEU A 293 18.33 7.88 6.51
CA LEU A 293 18.34 9.04 7.40
C LEU A 293 19.52 9.98 7.09
N THR A 294 19.44 10.65 5.95
CA THR A 294 20.52 11.52 5.43
C THR A 294 20.24 13.01 5.52
N ASN A 295 19.09 13.42 6.10
CA ASN A 295 18.73 14.83 6.22
C ASN A 295 19.22 15.42 7.57
N PRO A 296 20.28 16.25 7.57
CA PRO A 296 20.82 16.83 8.80
C PRO A 296 19.99 18.00 9.34
N ASP A 297 19.07 18.53 8.53
CA ASP A 297 18.23 19.70 8.89
C ASP A 297 16.92 19.29 9.55
N ALA A 298 16.56 18.01 9.48
CA ALA A 298 15.31 17.50 10.05
C ALA A 298 15.29 17.57 11.58
N THR A 299 14.14 17.91 12.13
CA THR A 299 13.93 17.83 13.58
C THR A 299 13.92 16.36 14.06
N PRO A 300 14.14 16.12 15.37
CA PRO A 300 14.01 14.77 15.93
C PRO A 300 12.66 14.13 15.64
N GLU A 301 11.56 14.90 15.69
CA GLU A 301 10.21 14.41 15.37
C GLU A 301 10.07 14.02 13.90
N GLN A 302 10.57 14.85 12.98
CA GLN A 302 10.58 14.56 11.54
C GLN A 302 11.42 13.30 11.24
N THR A 303 12.58 13.16 11.87
CA THR A 303 13.43 11.97 11.77
C THR A 303 12.71 10.72 12.32
N ARG A 304 12.01 10.84 13.45
CA ARG A 304 11.23 9.75 14.02
C ARG A 304 10.10 9.30 13.09
N VAL A 305 9.41 10.22 12.41
CA VAL A 305 8.39 9.90 11.41
C VAL A 305 9.03 9.22 10.18
N ALA A 306 10.21 9.63 9.76
CA ALA A 306 10.95 8.96 8.69
C ALA A 306 11.31 7.51 9.06
N VAL A 307 11.76 7.26 10.30
CA VAL A 307 11.99 5.89 10.81
C VAL A 307 10.70 5.08 10.82
N LYS A 308 9.59 5.68 11.28
CA LYS A 308 8.26 5.04 11.23
C LYS A 308 7.89 4.65 9.79
N ALA A 309 8.15 5.52 8.83
CA ALA A 309 7.90 5.23 7.42
C ALA A 309 8.77 4.08 6.89
N ILE A 310 10.06 4.05 7.25
CA ILE A 310 10.98 2.96 6.89
C ILE A 310 10.51 1.63 7.50
N GLU A 311 10.10 1.63 8.78
CA GLU A 311 9.53 0.43 9.44
C GLU A 311 8.24 -0.02 8.76
N THR A 312 7.35 0.91 8.40
CA THR A 312 6.08 0.59 7.75
C THR A 312 6.31 -0.05 6.38
N LEU A 313 7.16 0.53 5.54
CA LEU A 313 7.46 0.02 4.21
C LEU A 313 8.14 -1.36 4.25
N ASN A 314 9.14 -1.55 5.12
CA ASN A 314 9.77 -2.86 5.28
C ASN A 314 8.83 -3.89 5.93
N GLY A 315 7.93 -3.49 6.82
CA GLY A 315 6.90 -4.35 7.39
C GLY A 315 5.86 -4.79 6.38
N ASN A 316 5.56 -3.97 5.38
CA ASN A 316 4.65 -4.30 4.28
C ASN A 316 5.31 -5.08 3.13
N TRP A 317 6.61 -5.27 3.14
CA TRP A 317 7.29 -6.15 2.21
C TRP A 317 6.85 -7.60 2.41
N ARG A 318 6.46 -8.26 1.30
CA ARG A 318 6.13 -9.70 1.23
C ARG A 318 7.11 -10.42 0.30
N SER A 319 7.68 -11.51 0.78
CA SER A 319 8.49 -12.41 -0.03
C SER A 319 7.62 -13.18 -1.04
N PRO A 320 8.21 -13.72 -2.12
CA PRO A 320 7.46 -14.47 -3.14
C PRO A 320 6.58 -15.56 -2.55
N GLY A 321 5.38 -15.70 -3.11
CA GLY A 321 4.42 -16.73 -2.73
C GLY A 321 3.34 -16.91 -3.79
N GLY A 322 2.92 -18.14 -4.02
CA GLY A 322 1.93 -18.48 -5.03
C GLY A 322 2.33 -18.06 -6.43
N ALA A 323 1.44 -17.37 -7.13
CA ALA A 323 1.65 -16.86 -8.49
C ALA A 323 2.60 -15.66 -8.55
N VAL A 324 2.82 -14.94 -7.45
CA VAL A 324 3.74 -13.81 -7.38
C VAL A 324 5.16 -14.31 -7.10
N LYS A 325 6.07 -14.16 -8.07
CA LYS A 325 7.41 -14.75 -8.05
C LYS A 325 8.52 -13.80 -7.60
N PHE A 326 8.18 -12.55 -7.33
CA PHE A 326 9.10 -11.52 -6.88
C PHE A 326 8.67 -10.97 -5.53
N ASN A 327 9.56 -10.29 -4.82
CA ASN A 327 9.20 -9.53 -3.64
C ASN A 327 8.24 -8.40 -4.00
N THR A 328 7.23 -8.18 -3.16
CA THR A 328 6.25 -7.11 -3.30
C THR A 328 6.17 -6.28 -2.03
N VAL A 329 5.54 -5.13 -2.11
CA VAL A 329 5.14 -4.34 -0.96
C VAL A 329 3.62 -4.20 -0.99
N THR A 330 2.94 -4.78 -0.01
CA THR A 330 1.48 -4.68 0.08
C THR A 330 1.08 -3.27 0.55
N PRO A 331 -0.14 -2.79 0.23
CA PRO A 331 -0.60 -1.49 0.72
C PRO A 331 -0.62 -1.37 2.24
N SER A 332 -1.07 -2.41 2.95
CA SER A 332 -1.08 -2.46 4.42
C SER A 332 -1.10 -3.91 4.92
N VAL A 333 -0.10 -4.28 5.72
CA VAL A 333 -0.04 -5.63 6.31
C VAL A 333 -1.17 -5.90 7.31
N THR A 334 -1.76 -4.87 7.88
CA THR A 334 -2.84 -4.97 8.87
C THR A 334 -4.19 -4.51 8.34
N GLY A 335 -4.21 -3.90 7.16
CA GLY A 335 -5.44 -3.43 6.53
C GLY A 335 -6.25 -4.56 5.94
N ARG A 336 -7.57 -4.50 6.14
CA ARG A 336 -8.50 -5.40 5.46
C ARG A 336 -8.33 -5.27 3.94
N TRP A 337 -8.38 -6.36 3.19
CA TRP A 337 -8.17 -6.47 1.74
C TRP A 337 -6.71 -6.31 1.28
N PHE A 338 -5.76 -5.98 2.16
CA PHE A 338 -4.41 -5.56 1.77
C PHE A 338 -3.27 -6.44 2.30
N SER A 339 -3.56 -7.40 3.19
CA SER A 339 -2.51 -8.02 4.04
C SER A 339 -1.59 -9.01 3.32
N GLY A 340 -2.07 -9.75 2.32
CA GLY A 340 -1.28 -10.75 1.60
C GLY A 340 -0.17 -10.16 0.72
N ASN A 341 0.25 -10.89 -0.30
CA ASN A 341 1.22 -10.39 -1.28
C ASN A 341 0.56 -9.67 -2.47
N GLN A 342 -0.73 -9.38 -2.37
CA GLN A 342 -1.40 -8.57 -3.36
C GLN A 342 -0.87 -7.14 -3.34
N THR A 343 -0.65 -6.60 -4.52
CA THR A 343 -0.26 -5.20 -4.69
C THR A 343 -0.88 -4.63 -5.95
N TRP A 344 -1.15 -3.33 -5.89
CA TRP A 344 -1.64 -2.55 -7.02
C TRP A 344 -0.49 -1.81 -7.69
N PRO A 345 -0.49 -1.63 -9.01
CA PRO A 345 0.55 -0.86 -9.70
C PRO A 345 0.70 0.57 -9.17
N TRP A 346 -0.40 1.23 -8.91
CA TRP A 346 -0.47 2.59 -8.36
C TRP A 346 0.28 2.75 -7.02
N ASP A 347 0.10 1.78 -6.14
CA ASP A 347 0.83 1.65 -4.88
C ASP A 347 2.31 1.36 -5.11
N THR A 348 2.59 0.41 -5.99
CA THR A 348 3.95 -0.03 -6.30
C THR A 348 4.84 1.12 -6.77
N TRP A 349 4.33 1.98 -7.66
CA TRP A 349 5.08 3.13 -8.14
C TRP A 349 5.49 4.07 -7.02
N LYS A 350 4.58 4.32 -6.08
CA LYS A 350 4.79 5.21 -4.94
C LYS A 350 5.67 4.58 -3.85
N GLN A 351 5.51 3.30 -3.60
CA GLN A 351 6.37 2.56 -2.65
C GLN A 351 7.82 2.51 -3.13
N ALA A 352 8.02 2.18 -4.40
CA ALA A 352 9.34 1.95 -4.97
C ALA A 352 10.20 3.22 -5.00
N PHE A 353 9.63 4.38 -5.39
CA PHE A 353 10.41 5.60 -5.47
C PHE A 353 10.99 6.02 -4.11
N ALA A 354 10.27 5.78 -3.03
CA ALA A 354 10.74 6.06 -1.68
C ALA A 354 11.74 4.99 -1.18
N MET A 355 11.39 3.70 -1.36
CA MET A 355 12.22 2.60 -0.89
C MET A 355 13.58 2.54 -1.60
N ALA A 356 13.72 3.07 -2.79
CA ALA A 356 15.00 3.17 -3.49
C ALA A 356 16.10 3.83 -2.65
N HIS A 357 15.74 4.74 -1.75
CA HIS A 357 16.67 5.46 -0.89
C HIS A 357 17.26 4.63 0.26
N PHE A 358 16.59 3.56 0.69
CA PHE A 358 17.05 2.74 1.83
C PHE A 358 16.99 1.22 1.58
N ASN A 359 16.13 0.74 0.69
CA ASN A 359 16.00 -0.67 0.32
C ASN A 359 15.82 -0.82 -1.20
N PRO A 360 16.83 -0.46 -2.01
CA PRO A 360 16.71 -0.37 -3.47
C PRO A 360 16.42 -1.70 -4.15
N ASP A 361 16.86 -2.83 -3.60
CA ASP A 361 16.62 -4.15 -4.19
C ASP A 361 15.14 -4.51 -4.15
N ILE A 362 14.48 -4.24 -3.02
CA ILE A 362 13.04 -4.46 -2.89
C ILE A 362 12.24 -3.46 -3.74
N ALA A 363 12.70 -2.21 -3.85
CA ALA A 363 12.08 -1.24 -4.76
C ALA A 363 12.05 -1.75 -6.21
N LYS A 364 13.17 -2.27 -6.71
CA LYS A 364 13.27 -2.85 -8.06
C LYS A 364 12.41 -4.10 -8.22
N GLU A 365 12.45 -5.02 -7.25
CA GLU A 365 11.68 -6.25 -7.32
C GLU A 365 10.17 -6.01 -7.26
N ASN A 366 9.70 -5.05 -6.47
CA ASN A 366 8.29 -4.67 -6.41
C ASN A 366 7.77 -4.22 -7.80
N ILE A 367 8.56 -3.42 -8.52
CA ILE A 367 8.25 -3.02 -9.91
C ILE A 367 8.29 -4.24 -10.85
N ARG A 368 9.31 -5.10 -10.75
CA ARG A 368 9.39 -6.35 -11.55
C ARG A 368 8.18 -7.24 -11.33
N ALA A 369 7.71 -7.37 -10.10
CA ALA A 369 6.54 -8.18 -9.76
C ALA A 369 5.32 -7.75 -10.56
N VAL A 370 5.02 -6.47 -10.61
CA VAL A 370 3.89 -5.93 -11.36
C VAL A 370 4.07 -6.15 -12.85
N PHE A 371 5.24 -5.83 -13.42
CA PHE A 371 5.50 -6.05 -14.85
C PHE A 371 5.61 -7.52 -15.23
N SER A 372 5.83 -8.44 -14.29
CA SER A 372 5.79 -9.88 -14.58
C SER A 372 4.39 -10.38 -14.96
N TRP A 373 3.36 -9.60 -14.65
CA TRP A 373 1.96 -9.86 -15.00
C TRP A 373 1.50 -9.05 -16.23
N GLN A 374 2.37 -8.25 -16.84
CA GLN A 374 2.05 -7.49 -18.05
C GLN A 374 1.65 -8.44 -19.19
N ILE A 375 0.53 -8.13 -19.85
CA ILE A 375 0.04 -8.92 -20.97
C ILE A 375 1.02 -8.87 -22.14
N GLN A 376 1.47 -10.05 -22.57
CA GLN A 376 2.45 -10.22 -23.63
C GLN A 376 1.80 -10.48 -25.00
N PRO A 377 2.51 -10.24 -26.11
CA PRO A 377 2.05 -10.68 -27.43
C PRO A 377 1.77 -12.19 -27.43
N GLY A 378 0.61 -12.58 -27.97
CA GLY A 378 0.18 -13.98 -28.01
C GLY A 378 -0.54 -14.48 -26.77
N ASP A 379 -0.88 -13.60 -25.83
CA ASP A 379 -1.73 -13.94 -24.68
C ASP A 379 -3.08 -14.50 -25.15
N SER A 380 -3.43 -15.71 -24.70
CA SER A 380 -4.63 -16.42 -25.16
C SER A 380 -5.92 -15.93 -24.49
N VAL A 381 -5.81 -15.31 -23.33
CA VAL A 381 -6.96 -14.81 -22.55
C VAL A 381 -7.33 -13.39 -22.96
N ARG A 382 -6.32 -12.54 -23.16
CA ARG A 382 -6.51 -11.10 -23.49
C ARG A 382 -5.63 -10.65 -24.66
N PRO A 383 -5.81 -11.23 -25.85
CA PRO A 383 -4.97 -10.91 -27.01
C PRO A 383 -5.09 -9.43 -27.45
N GLN A 384 -6.19 -8.76 -27.11
CA GLN A 384 -6.45 -7.34 -27.39
C GLN A 384 -5.72 -6.37 -26.44
N ASP A 385 -5.16 -6.85 -25.32
CA ASP A 385 -4.62 -6.02 -24.25
C ASP A 385 -3.08 -6.11 -24.14
N VAL A 386 -2.36 -6.33 -25.24
CA VAL A 386 -0.90 -6.37 -25.21
C VAL A 386 -0.30 -5.11 -24.59
N GLY A 387 0.55 -5.27 -23.59
CA GLY A 387 1.17 -4.18 -22.83
C GLY A 387 0.38 -3.75 -21.59
N PHE A 388 -0.85 -4.21 -21.44
CA PHE A 388 -1.69 -3.95 -20.25
C PHE A 388 -1.03 -4.44 -18.97
N VAL A 389 -1.13 -3.63 -17.93
CA VAL A 389 -0.74 -3.99 -16.55
C VAL A 389 -2.01 -4.13 -15.73
N PRO A 390 -2.27 -5.29 -15.09
CA PRO A 390 -3.46 -5.53 -14.31
C PRO A 390 -3.61 -4.56 -13.14
N ASP A 391 -4.85 -4.29 -12.73
CA ASP A 391 -5.18 -3.48 -11.55
C ASP A 391 -4.56 -4.01 -10.26
N LEU A 392 -4.44 -5.33 -10.14
CA LEU A 392 -3.93 -6.05 -8.99
C LEU A 392 -3.18 -7.30 -9.43
N ILE A 393 -2.05 -7.56 -8.77
CA ILE A 393 -1.40 -8.88 -8.78
C ILE A 393 -1.57 -9.52 -7.40
N ALA A 394 -1.74 -10.84 -7.37
CA ALA A 394 -2.03 -11.57 -6.12
C ALA A 394 -1.43 -12.99 -6.12
N TRP A 395 -1.55 -13.67 -5.01
CA TRP A 395 -1.13 -15.06 -4.83
C TRP A 395 -1.61 -16.01 -5.94
N ASN A 396 -2.83 -15.80 -6.42
CA ASN A 396 -3.51 -16.71 -7.34
C ASN A 396 -3.88 -16.04 -8.66
N HIS A 397 -4.01 -16.86 -9.69
CA HIS A 397 -4.58 -16.47 -10.97
C HIS A 397 -6.05 -16.89 -11.07
N SER A 398 -6.78 -16.26 -12.00
CA SER A 398 -8.12 -16.73 -12.40
C SER A 398 -8.08 -18.13 -13.01
N PRO A 399 -9.23 -18.84 -13.05
CA PRO A 399 -9.32 -20.15 -13.71
C PRO A 399 -8.89 -20.15 -15.18
N GLU A 400 -9.18 -19.08 -15.92
CA GLU A 400 -8.77 -18.90 -17.31
C GLU A 400 -7.24 -18.87 -17.48
N ARG A 401 -6.51 -18.49 -16.42
CA ARG A 401 -5.04 -18.46 -16.36
C ARG A 401 -4.45 -19.64 -15.59
N GLY A 402 -5.26 -20.68 -15.34
CA GLY A 402 -4.83 -21.91 -14.67
C GLY A 402 -4.78 -21.84 -13.15
N GLY A 403 -5.35 -20.81 -12.53
CA GLY A 403 -5.55 -20.70 -11.08
C GLY A 403 -6.96 -21.08 -10.64
N ASP A 404 -7.28 -20.84 -9.38
CA ASP A 404 -8.61 -21.00 -8.79
C ASP A 404 -9.08 -19.73 -8.06
N GLY A 405 -8.43 -18.60 -8.35
CA GLY A 405 -8.69 -17.30 -7.75
C GLY A 405 -9.82 -16.51 -8.40
N GLY A 406 -10.27 -15.48 -7.68
CA GLY A 406 -11.21 -14.49 -8.21
C GLY A 406 -10.57 -13.68 -9.36
N ASN A 407 -11.35 -13.40 -10.41
CA ASN A 407 -10.87 -12.64 -11.57
C ASN A 407 -11.48 -11.23 -11.64
N TRP A 408 -11.08 -10.36 -10.73
CA TRP A 408 -11.42 -8.93 -10.82
C TRP A 408 -10.21 -8.04 -11.13
N ASN A 409 -9.01 -8.58 -11.07
CA ASN A 409 -7.74 -7.90 -11.22
C ASN A 409 -7.40 -7.44 -12.66
N GLU A 410 -8.10 -7.93 -13.67
CA GLU A 410 -7.92 -7.55 -15.07
C GLU A 410 -9.05 -6.65 -15.62
N ARG A 411 -9.92 -6.12 -14.75
CA ARG A 411 -11.04 -5.25 -15.16
C ARG A 411 -10.62 -3.83 -15.55
N ASN A 412 -9.50 -3.37 -15.04
CA ASN A 412 -8.91 -2.05 -15.29
C ASN A 412 -7.40 -2.08 -14.99
N THR A 413 -6.71 -1.02 -15.31
CA THR A 413 -5.33 -0.77 -14.89
C THR A 413 -5.26 0.36 -13.85
N LYS A 414 -4.13 1.03 -13.73
CA LYS A 414 -3.90 2.21 -12.87
C LYS A 414 -3.21 3.32 -13.66
N PRO A 415 -3.16 4.58 -13.16
CA PRO A 415 -2.58 5.70 -13.88
C PRO A 415 -1.13 5.49 -14.33
N SER A 416 -0.72 6.21 -15.37
CA SER A 416 0.59 6.09 -16.05
C SER A 416 1.73 6.72 -15.25
N LEU A 417 2.03 6.21 -14.05
CA LEU A 417 3.14 6.65 -13.21
C LEU A 417 4.34 5.69 -13.19
N ALA A 418 4.30 4.62 -13.98
CA ALA A 418 5.37 3.63 -14.00
C ALA A 418 6.72 4.21 -14.45
N ALA A 419 6.74 5.00 -15.51
CA ALA A 419 7.97 5.63 -16.01
C ALA A 419 8.58 6.60 -14.99
N TRP A 420 7.75 7.40 -14.32
CA TRP A 420 8.19 8.24 -13.22
C TRP A 420 8.88 7.43 -12.13
N SER A 421 8.23 6.37 -11.63
CA SER A 421 8.77 5.53 -10.57
C SER A 421 10.09 4.84 -10.97
N VAL A 422 10.15 4.30 -12.17
CA VAL A 422 11.36 3.66 -12.70
C VAL A 422 12.51 4.67 -12.79
N MET A 423 12.23 5.89 -13.24
CA MET A 423 13.26 6.93 -13.34
C MET A 423 13.73 7.40 -11.98
N GLU A 424 12.83 7.54 -10.99
CA GLU A 424 13.18 7.88 -9.62
C GLU A 424 14.08 6.81 -8.97
N VAL A 425 13.77 5.53 -9.17
CA VAL A 425 14.61 4.42 -8.70
C VAL A 425 15.97 4.44 -9.42
N TYR A 426 16.00 4.69 -10.73
CA TYR A 426 17.25 4.81 -11.48
C TYR A 426 18.10 5.98 -10.98
N ASN A 427 17.50 7.13 -10.73
CA ASN A 427 18.23 8.32 -10.25
C ASN A 427 18.97 8.05 -8.94
N VAL A 428 18.42 7.22 -8.07
CA VAL A 428 19.05 6.81 -6.81
C VAL A 428 20.10 5.72 -7.02
N THR A 429 19.78 4.72 -7.85
CA THR A 429 20.59 3.48 -7.95
C THR A 429 21.66 3.53 -9.05
N GLN A 430 21.44 4.35 -10.09
CA GLN A 430 22.26 4.42 -11.30
C GLN A 430 22.43 3.07 -12.03
N ASP A 431 21.48 2.14 -11.81
CA ASP A 431 21.48 0.81 -12.42
C ASP A 431 20.94 0.85 -13.86
N LYS A 432 21.86 1.10 -14.81
CA LYS A 432 21.54 1.18 -16.23
C LYS A 432 21.06 -0.16 -16.81
N ALA A 433 21.51 -1.29 -16.27
CA ALA A 433 21.07 -2.61 -16.73
C ALA A 433 19.58 -2.83 -16.38
N TRP A 434 19.19 -2.47 -15.15
CA TRP A 434 17.80 -2.51 -14.73
C TRP A 434 16.92 -1.54 -15.52
N LEU A 435 17.41 -0.32 -15.80
CA LEU A 435 16.70 0.64 -16.64
C LEU A 435 16.45 0.06 -18.05
N ALA A 436 17.46 -0.60 -18.64
CA ALA A 436 17.32 -1.27 -19.95
C ALA A 436 16.33 -2.44 -19.91
N GLU A 437 16.23 -3.15 -18.80
CA GLU A 437 15.22 -4.20 -18.58
C GLU A 437 13.80 -3.62 -18.54
N MET A 438 13.59 -2.49 -17.86
CA MET A 438 12.26 -1.89 -17.67
C MET A 438 11.76 -1.14 -18.90
N TYR A 439 12.63 -0.50 -19.65
CA TYR A 439 12.27 0.39 -20.76
C TYR A 439 11.30 -0.22 -21.78
N PRO A 440 11.52 -1.41 -22.35
CA PRO A 440 10.57 -2.01 -23.31
C PRO A 440 9.21 -2.33 -22.70
N LYS A 441 9.15 -2.62 -21.40
CA LYS A 441 7.90 -2.87 -20.66
C LYS A 441 7.10 -1.59 -20.49
N LEU A 442 7.77 -0.48 -20.19
CA LEU A 442 7.18 0.85 -20.08
C LEU A 442 6.65 1.32 -21.45
N VAL A 443 7.39 1.10 -22.53
CA VAL A 443 6.96 1.42 -23.89
C VAL A 443 5.69 0.64 -24.25
N ALA A 444 5.64 -0.66 -23.95
CA ALA A 444 4.46 -1.49 -24.20
C ALA A 444 3.23 -1.01 -23.42
N TYR A 445 3.42 -0.59 -22.16
CA TYR A 445 2.34 -0.04 -21.33
C TYR A 445 1.86 1.33 -21.83
N HIS A 446 2.78 2.19 -22.23
CA HIS A 446 2.46 3.48 -22.87
C HIS A 446 1.63 3.30 -24.15
N ASP A 447 2.05 2.38 -25.03
CA ASP A 447 1.36 2.08 -26.28
C ASP A 447 -0.04 1.48 -26.05
N TRP A 448 -0.23 0.69 -24.97
CA TRP A 448 -1.55 0.19 -24.57
C TRP A 448 -2.53 1.33 -24.28
N TRP A 449 -2.11 2.36 -23.51
CA TRP A 449 -2.96 3.53 -23.22
C TRP A 449 -3.45 4.21 -24.49
N LEU A 450 -2.56 4.48 -25.44
CA LEU A 450 -2.91 5.16 -26.69
C LEU A 450 -3.78 4.27 -27.61
N ARG A 451 -3.60 2.97 -27.57
CA ARG A 451 -4.39 2.04 -28.41
C ARG A 451 -5.75 1.72 -27.80
N ASN A 452 -5.83 1.49 -26.50
CA ASN A 452 -7.00 0.93 -25.83
C ASN A 452 -7.83 1.97 -25.08
N ARG A 453 -7.33 3.19 -24.87
CA ARG A 453 -7.98 4.25 -24.06
C ARG A 453 -8.06 5.61 -24.73
N ASP A 454 -7.56 5.79 -25.92
CA ASP A 454 -7.67 7.03 -26.69
C ASP A 454 -8.80 6.88 -27.73
N HIS A 455 -10.06 7.10 -27.29
CA HIS A 455 -11.25 6.86 -28.11
C HIS A 455 -11.30 7.74 -29.35
N ASN A 456 -10.97 9.01 -29.23
CA ASN A 456 -11.05 9.99 -30.31
C ASN A 456 -9.74 10.16 -31.10
N GLY A 457 -8.66 9.44 -30.72
CA GLY A 457 -7.39 9.41 -31.41
C GLY A 457 -6.61 10.72 -31.35
N ASN A 458 -6.82 11.54 -30.32
CA ASN A 458 -6.17 12.84 -30.16
C ASN A 458 -4.88 12.80 -29.32
N GLY A 459 -4.48 11.64 -28.83
CA GLY A 459 -3.31 11.45 -27.99
C GLY A 459 -3.54 11.72 -26.50
N VAL A 460 -4.79 11.90 -26.06
CA VAL A 460 -5.18 12.15 -24.68
C VAL A 460 -6.09 11.01 -24.23
N PRO A 461 -5.54 9.93 -23.63
CA PRO A 461 -6.33 8.76 -23.25
C PRO A 461 -7.26 9.06 -22.08
N GLU A 462 -8.42 8.40 -22.13
CA GLU A 462 -9.45 8.45 -21.10
C GLU A 462 -9.27 7.30 -20.10
N TYR A 463 -9.87 7.42 -18.90
CA TYR A 463 -10.09 6.27 -18.02
C TYR A 463 -11.27 5.43 -18.50
N GLY A 464 -11.21 4.14 -18.25
CA GLY A 464 -12.22 3.23 -18.75
C GLY A 464 -12.22 1.84 -18.10
N ALA A 465 -12.79 0.90 -18.81
CA ALA A 465 -12.90 -0.50 -18.43
C ALA A 465 -12.43 -1.43 -19.55
N THR A 466 -11.80 -2.53 -19.20
CA THR A 466 -11.42 -3.54 -20.19
C THR A 466 -12.65 -4.30 -20.69
N ARG A 467 -12.50 -5.03 -21.81
CA ARG A 467 -13.44 -6.07 -22.18
C ARG A 467 -13.36 -7.18 -21.12
N ASP A 468 -14.44 -7.36 -20.37
CA ASP A 468 -14.50 -8.31 -19.25
C ASP A 468 -15.96 -8.72 -19.00
N LYS A 469 -16.18 -9.95 -18.53
CA LYS A 469 -17.52 -10.46 -18.17
C LYS A 469 -18.24 -9.64 -17.09
N ALA A 470 -17.50 -8.88 -16.30
CA ALA A 470 -18.08 -7.95 -15.33
C ALA A 470 -18.64 -6.67 -15.98
N HIS A 471 -18.18 -6.31 -17.16
CA HIS A 471 -18.52 -5.05 -17.83
C HIS A 471 -19.45 -5.21 -19.02
N ASN A 472 -19.45 -6.37 -19.66
CA ASN A 472 -20.19 -6.60 -20.88
C ASN A 472 -20.74 -8.01 -21.01
N THR A 473 -21.75 -8.15 -21.88
CA THR A 473 -22.27 -9.44 -22.34
C THR A 473 -21.22 -10.16 -23.18
N GLU A 474 -21.46 -11.44 -23.51
CA GLU A 474 -20.62 -12.20 -24.43
C GLU A 474 -20.51 -11.54 -25.82
N SER A 475 -21.61 -10.91 -26.29
CA SER A 475 -21.63 -10.13 -27.54
C SER A 475 -20.90 -8.79 -27.46
N GLY A 476 -20.44 -8.37 -26.29
CA GLY A 476 -19.69 -7.12 -26.08
C GLY A 476 -20.56 -5.89 -25.81
N GLU A 477 -21.80 -6.06 -25.41
CA GLU A 477 -22.67 -4.95 -25.02
C GLU A 477 -22.42 -4.56 -23.54
N MET A 478 -22.20 -3.28 -23.27
CA MET A 478 -21.96 -2.77 -21.91
C MET A 478 -23.13 -3.07 -20.99
N LEU A 479 -22.85 -3.60 -19.80
CA LEU A 479 -23.83 -3.89 -18.75
C LEU A 479 -24.09 -2.68 -17.86
N PHE A 480 -25.34 -2.52 -17.42
CA PHE A 480 -25.71 -1.57 -16.37
C PHE A 480 -26.98 -2.05 -15.66
N THR A 481 -27.15 -1.65 -14.40
CA THR A 481 -28.31 -2.03 -13.58
C THR A 481 -29.12 -0.79 -13.23
N VAL A 482 -30.43 -0.86 -13.48
CA VAL A 482 -31.41 0.19 -13.17
C VAL A 482 -32.10 -0.16 -11.88
N LYS A 483 -32.07 0.76 -10.90
CA LYS A 483 -32.82 0.61 -9.64
C LYS A 483 -33.96 1.61 -9.55
N LYS A 484 -35.16 1.13 -9.25
CA LYS A 484 -36.38 1.94 -9.06
C LYS A 484 -37.27 1.32 -7.99
N GLY A 485 -37.42 1.99 -6.85
CA GLY A 485 -38.04 1.43 -5.66
C GLY A 485 -37.35 0.12 -5.25
N ASN A 486 -38.15 -0.95 -5.12
CA ASN A 486 -37.62 -2.28 -4.79
C ASN A 486 -37.24 -3.13 -6.03
N LYS A 487 -37.30 -2.54 -7.23
CA LYS A 487 -36.98 -3.26 -8.47
C LYS A 487 -35.54 -2.95 -8.88
N GLU A 488 -34.85 -4.00 -9.24
CA GLU A 488 -33.47 -3.96 -9.78
C GLU A 488 -33.46 -4.79 -11.07
N GLU A 489 -33.00 -4.19 -12.16
CA GLU A 489 -32.94 -4.82 -13.48
C GLU A 489 -31.63 -4.54 -14.18
N THR A 490 -30.91 -5.61 -14.52
CA THR A 490 -29.69 -5.51 -15.33
C THR A 490 -30.04 -5.49 -16.81
N GLN A 491 -29.51 -4.51 -17.51
CA GLN A 491 -29.71 -4.25 -18.94
C GLN A 491 -28.37 -4.13 -19.65
N SER A 492 -28.36 -4.06 -20.98
CA SER A 492 -27.15 -3.93 -21.80
C SER A 492 -27.32 -2.98 -22.97
N GLY A 493 -26.18 -2.53 -23.50
CA GLY A 493 -26.05 -1.73 -24.70
C GLY A 493 -26.00 -0.22 -24.48
N LEU A 494 -25.07 0.47 -25.14
CA LEU A 494 -24.87 1.92 -25.00
C LEU A 494 -26.08 2.73 -25.43
N ASN A 495 -26.75 2.35 -26.53
CA ASN A 495 -27.95 3.03 -27.00
C ASN A 495 -29.12 2.88 -26.01
N ASN A 496 -29.23 1.72 -25.37
CA ASN A 496 -30.23 1.49 -24.35
C ASN A 496 -29.91 2.31 -23.09
N TYR A 497 -28.67 2.31 -22.67
CA TYR A 497 -28.19 3.14 -21.57
C TYR A 497 -28.53 4.63 -21.79
N ALA A 498 -28.22 5.17 -22.96
CA ALA A 498 -28.51 6.56 -23.31
C ALA A 498 -30.03 6.86 -23.19
N ARG A 499 -30.89 5.97 -23.67
CA ARG A 499 -32.37 6.13 -23.57
C ARG A 499 -32.87 6.10 -22.13
N VAL A 500 -32.29 5.22 -21.28
CA VAL A 500 -32.65 5.13 -19.86
C VAL A 500 -32.26 6.42 -19.14
N VAL A 501 -31.04 6.92 -19.40
CA VAL A 501 -30.55 8.19 -18.84
C VAL A 501 -31.42 9.36 -19.27
N GLU A 502 -31.75 9.46 -20.56
CA GLU A 502 -32.60 10.54 -21.09
C GLU A 502 -34.00 10.57 -20.46
N LYS A 503 -34.63 9.38 -20.27
CA LYS A 503 -35.89 9.27 -19.60
C LYS A 503 -35.87 9.64 -18.12
N GLY A 504 -34.73 9.46 -17.44
CA GLY A 504 -34.55 9.80 -16.04
C GLY A 504 -35.49 9.10 -15.05
N GLN A 505 -36.11 7.98 -15.42
CA GLN A 505 -37.10 7.26 -14.61
C GLN A 505 -36.46 6.17 -13.76
N TYR A 506 -35.49 6.52 -12.93
CA TYR A 506 -34.76 5.63 -12.02
C TYR A 506 -34.36 6.36 -10.74
N ASP A 507 -34.13 5.61 -9.67
CA ASP A 507 -33.57 6.16 -8.42
C ASP A 507 -32.05 6.18 -8.48
N SER A 508 -31.42 5.11 -8.99
CA SER A 508 -29.97 5.03 -9.23
C SER A 508 -29.64 4.09 -10.39
N LEU A 509 -28.44 4.28 -10.92
CA LEU A 509 -27.81 3.42 -11.92
C LEU A 509 -26.52 2.84 -11.34
N GLU A 510 -26.31 1.53 -11.49
CA GLU A 510 -25.05 0.89 -11.24
C GLU A 510 -24.41 0.50 -12.58
N ILE A 511 -23.22 1.01 -12.82
CA ILE A 511 -22.51 0.83 -14.10
C ILE A 511 -21.13 0.27 -13.81
N PRO A 512 -20.89 -1.03 -13.99
CA PRO A 512 -19.59 -1.64 -13.71
C PRO A 512 -18.44 -0.95 -14.42
N ALA A 513 -18.63 -0.48 -15.65
CA ALA A 513 -17.63 0.24 -16.41
C ALA A 513 -17.27 1.60 -15.78
N GLN A 514 -18.20 2.29 -15.12
CA GLN A 514 -17.91 3.53 -14.36
C GLN A 514 -17.07 3.23 -13.13
N VAL A 515 -17.40 2.18 -12.40
CA VAL A 515 -16.64 1.74 -11.24
C VAL A 515 -15.22 1.36 -11.65
N ALA A 516 -15.07 0.58 -12.72
CA ALA A 516 -13.76 0.20 -13.25
C ALA A 516 -12.95 1.43 -13.70
N ALA A 517 -13.56 2.41 -14.35
CA ALA A 517 -12.88 3.66 -14.76
C ALA A 517 -12.42 4.48 -13.56
N SER A 518 -13.21 4.56 -12.48
CA SER A 518 -12.80 5.23 -11.25
C SER A 518 -11.66 4.48 -10.56
N TRP A 519 -11.69 3.17 -10.51
CA TRP A 519 -10.58 2.35 -10.01
C TRP A 519 -9.31 2.51 -10.87
N GLU A 520 -9.46 2.61 -12.20
CA GLU A 520 -8.34 2.85 -13.11
C GLU A 520 -7.66 4.20 -12.84
N SER A 521 -8.41 5.20 -12.41
CA SER A 521 -7.88 6.49 -11.97
C SER A 521 -7.18 6.46 -10.60
N GLY A 522 -7.37 5.39 -9.82
CA GLY A 522 -6.92 5.28 -8.43
C GLY A 522 -7.72 6.13 -7.43
N ARG A 523 -8.81 6.80 -7.89
CA ARG A 523 -9.66 7.69 -7.07
C ARG A 523 -11.10 7.18 -7.10
N ASP A 524 -11.34 6.11 -6.35
CA ASP A 524 -12.44 5.15 -6.50
C ASP A 524 -13.86 5.73 -6.52
N ASP A 525 -14.13 6.79 -5.79
CA ASP A 525 -15.44 7.44 -5.72
C ASP A 525 -15.38 8.96 -5.96
N ALA A 526 -14.35 9.41 -6.70
CA ALA A 526 -14.12 10.84 -6.95
C ALA A 526 -15.32 11.49 -7.68
N ALA A 527 -15.65 12.71 -7.26
CA ALA A 527 -16.76 13.50 -7.80
C ALA A 527 -16.67 13.69 -9.32
N VAL A 528 -15.45 13.85 -9.84
CA VAL A 528 -15.21 14.10 -11.27
C VAL A 528 -15.72 12.97 -12.16
N PHE A 529 -15.84 11.73 -11.65
CA PHE A 529 -16.41 10.58 -12.36
C PHE A 529 -17.92 10.41 -12.15
N GLY A 530 -18.61 11.42 -11.63
CA GLY A 530 -20.05 11.43 -11.47
C GLY A 530 -20.56 10.86 -10.15
N PHE A 531 -19.67 10.54 -9.20
CA PHE A 531 -20.08 10.06 -7.89
C PHE A 531 -20.51 11.20 -6.98
N ILE A 532 -21.71 11.09 -6.46
CA ILE A 532 -22.32 12.05 -5.55
C ILE A 532 -23.39 11.32 -4.72
N ASP A 533 -23.53 11.62 -3.45
CA ASP A 533 -24.57 11.03 -2.63
C ASP A 533 -25.95 11.62 -2.97
N LYS A 534 -27.00 10.83 -2.77
CA LYS A 534 -28.36 11.24 -3.11
C LYS A 534 -28.75 12.60 -2.49
N GLU A 535 -28.51 12.77 -1.21
CA GLU A 535 -28.83 14.01 -0.50
C GLU A 535 -28.04 15.22 -1.06
N GLN A 536 -26.75 15.01 -1.41
CA GLN A 536 -25.92 16.03 -2.03
C GLN A 536 -26.45 16.40 -3.43
N LEU A 537 -26.86 15.42 -4.23
CA LEU A 537 -27.45 15.63 -5.55
C LEU A 537 -28.78 16.37 -5.47
N ASP A 538 -29.66 16.00 -4.54
CA ASP A 538 -30.93 16.69 -4.32
C ASP A 538 -30.70 18.17 -3.94
N LYS A 539 -29.71 18.45 -3.08
CA LYS A 539 -29.32 19.82 -2.74
C LYS A 539 -28.73 20.57 -3.92
N TYR A 540 -27.90 19.93 -4.73
CA TYR A 540 -27.31 20.52 -5.94
C TYR A 540 -28.40 20.93 -6.94
N VAL A 541 -29.38 20.07 -7.18
CA VAL A 541 -30.53 20.35 -8.06
C VAL A 541 -31.41 21.47 -7.49
N ALA A 542 -31.68 21.48 -6.18
CA ALA A 542 -32.44 22.53 -5.51
C ALA A 542 -31.76 23.91 -5.63
N ASN A 543 -30.43 23.94 -5.75
CA ASN A 543 -29.65 25.16 -5.97
C ASN A 543 -29.48 25.54 -7.45
N GLY A 544 -30.25 24.93 -8.37
CA GLY A 544 -30.29 25.27 -9.79
C GLY A 544 -29.38 24.43 -10.69
N GLY A 545 -28.69 23.45 -10.16
CA GLY A 545 -27.92 22.47 -10.94
C GLY A 545 -28.82 21.45 -11.64
N LYS A 546 -28.26 20.74 -12.60
CA LYS A 546 -28.97 19.67 -13.34
C LYS A 546 -28.50 18.30 -12.91
N ARG A 547 -29.41 17.36 -12.76
CA ARG A 547 -29.08 15.94 -12.49
C ARG A 547 -28.15 15.36 -13.57
N SER A 548 -28.34 15.80 -14.83
CA SER A 548 -27.52 15.40 -15.96
C SER A 548 -26.04 15.81 -15.87
N ASP A 549 -25.70 16.79 -15.05
CA ASP A 549 -24.31 17.23 -14.84
C ASP A 549 -23.46 16.12 -14.20
N TRP A 550 -24.09 15.22 -13.46
CA TRP A 550 -23.50 14.08 -12.77
C TRP A 550 -23.61 12.74 -13.51
N THR A 551 -24.18 12.75 -14.71
CA THR A 551 -24.31 11.54 -15.52
C THR A 551 -23.05 11.35 -16.37
N VAL A 552 -22.53 10.12 -16.42
CA VAL A 552 -21.41 9.74 -17.25
C VAL A 552 -21.88 9.15 -18.58
N LYS A 553 -21.08 9.31 -19.63
CA LYS A 553 -21.26 8.69 -20.94
C LYS A 553 -20.07 7.83 -21.27
N PHE A 554 -20.27 6.85 -22.14
CA PHE A 554 -19.25 5.88 -22.55
C PHE A 554 -19.13 5.78 -24.06
N ALA A 555 -17.94 5.38 -24.50
CA ALA A 555 -17.68 4.92 -25.84
C ALA A 555 -17.11 3.50 -25.83
N GLU A 556 -17.36 2.75 -26.87
CA GLU A 556 -16.67 1.49 -27.17
C GLU A 556 -15.36 1.79 -27.88
N ASN A 557 -14.26 1.22 -27.39
CA ASN A 557 -12.99 1.25 -28.09
C ASN A 557 -12.86 -0.04 -28.90
N ARG A 558 -12.61 0.10 -30.20
CA ARG A 558 -12.46 -1.01 -31.13
C ARG A 558 -11.20 -0.88 -31.96
N SER A 559 -10.55 -2.00 -32.22
CA SER A 559 -9.45 -2.10 -33.19
C SER A 559 -9.94 -1.92 -34.61
N GLN A 560 -9.01 -1.81 -35.57
CA GLN A 560 -9.33 -1.64 -36.96
C GLN A 560 -10.15 -2.81 -37.58
N ASP A 561 -9.98 -4.02 -37.05
CA ASP A 561 -10.74 -5.21 -37.45
C ASP A 561 -12.11 -5.34 -36.72
N GLY A 562 -12.48 -4.35 -35.90
CA GLY A 562 -13.73 -4.30 -35.18
C GLY A 562 -13.73 -5.03 -33.81
N THR A 563 -12.61 -5.60 -33.39
CA THR A 563 -12.50 -6.26 -32.07
C THR A 563 -12.72 -5.24 -30.95
N LEU A 564 -13.61 -5.56 -30.00
CA LEU A 564 -13.83 -4.73 -28.81
C LEU A 564 -12.57 -4.76 -27.92
N LEU A 565 -12.02 -3.58 -27.64
CA LEU A 565 -10.88 -3.38 -26.73
C LEU A 565 -11.30 -3.07 -25.30
N GLY A 566 -12.49 -2.51 -25.13
CA GLY A 566 -13.06 -2.07 -23.86
C GLY A 566 -13.88 -0.81 -24.02
N TYR A 567 -14.03 -0.09 -22.92
CA TYR A 567 -14.87 1.13 -22.82
C TYR A 567 -14.06 2.28 -22.25
N SER A 568 -14.23 3.47 -22.81
CA SER A 568 -13.76 4.72 -22.22
C SER A 568 -14.94 5.53 -21.68
N LEU A 569 -14.72 6.25 -20.56
CA LEU A 569 -15.57 7.42 -20.27
C LEU A 569 -15.41 8.44 -21.39
N LEU A 570 -16.49 9.06 -21.85
CA LEU A 570 -16.44 10.20 -22.77
C LEU A 570 -15.99 11.47 -22.00
N GLN A 571 -14.79 11.37 -21.43
CA GLN A 571 -14.21 12.34 -20.54
C GLN A 571 -12.68 12.18 -20.54
N GLU A 572 -11.96 13.20 -20.95
CA GLU A 572 -10.50 13.26 -20.86
C GLU A 572 -10.11 13.75 -19.48
N SER A 573 -9.41 12.95 -18.72
CA SER A 573 -9.02 13.29 -17.35
C SER A 573 -7.71 14.07 -17.32
N VAL A 574 -7.70 15.22 -16.62
CA VAL A 574 -6.54 16.11 -16.57
C VAL A 574 -5.36 15.50 -15.82
N ASP A 575 -5.62 14.65 -14.82
CA ASP A 575 -4.55 13.92 -14.14
C ASP A 575 -3.91 12.85 -15.06
N GLN A 576 -4.71 12.07 -15.79
CA GLN A 576 -4.16 11.08 -16.73
C GLN A 576 -3.40 11.76 -17.88
N ALA A 577 -3.92 12.87 -18.42
CA ALA A 577 -3.20 13.68 -19.41
C ALA A 577 -1.84 14.16 -18.88
N SER A 578 -1.81 14.61 -17.62
CA SER A 578 -0.60 15.06 -16.94
C SER A 578 0.38 13.90 -16.66
N TYR A 579 -0.11 12.73 -16.28
CA TYR A 579 0.72 11.53 -16.12
C TYR A 579 1.27 11.03 -17.46
N MET A 580 0.50 11.11 -18.53
CA MET A 580 0.98 10.80 -19.88
C MET A 580 2.03 11.80 -20.37
N TYR A 581 1.90 13.08 -20.00
CA TYR A 581 2.96 14.06 -20.21
C TYR A 581 4.26 13.63 -19.53
N SER A 582 4.21 13.30 -18.23
CA SER A 582 5.37 12.78 -17.49
C SER A 582 5.91 11.49 -18.09
N ASP A 583 5.03 10.56 -18.45
CA ASP A 583 5.42 9.28 -19.05
C ASP A 583 6.26 9.49 -20.32
N ASN A 584 5.79 10.37 -21.22
CA ASN A 584 6.55 10.78 -22.40
C ASN A 584 7.87 11.45 -22.05
N HIS A 585 7.88 12.35 -21.06
CA HIS A 585 9.07 13.04 -20.60
C HIS A 585 10.14 12.04 -20.10
N TYR A 586 9.76 11.13 -19.21
CA TYR A 586 10.68 10.15 -18.63
C TYR A 586 11.09 9.06 -19.62
N LEU A 587 10.22 8.64 -20.53
CA LEU A 587 10.60 7.75 -21.65
C LEU A 587 11.64 8.42 -22.58
N ALA A 588 11.53 9.72 -22.82
CA ALA A 588 12.53 10.46 -23.59
C ALA A 588 13.89 10.52 -22.86
N GLU A 589 13.89 10.73 -21.54
CA GLU A 589 15.13 10.68 -20.75
C GLU A 589 15.77 9.29 -20.78
N MET A 590 14.99 8.24 -20.53
CA MET A 590 15.46 6.85 -20.59
C MET A 590 16.01 6.50 -21.96
N ALA A 591 15.31 6.88 -23.03
CA ALA A 591 15.76 6.66 -24.40
C ALA A 591 17.11 7.36 -24.66
N THR A 592 17.30 8.57 -24.13
CA THR A 592 18.58 9.29 -24.23
C THR A 592 19.70 8.53 -23.48
N ILE A 593 19.46 8.08 -22.26
CA ILE A 593 20.42 7.30 -21.46
C ILE A 593 20.78 5.99 -22.15
N LEU A 594 19.80 5.37 -22.81
CA LEU A 594 19.97 4.07 -23.50
C LEU A 594 20.48 4.20 -24.95
N GLY A 595 20.75 5.43 -25.43
CA GLY A 595 21.30 5.66 -26.76
C GLY A 595 20.27 5.50 -27.89
N LYS A 596 19.02 5.90 -27.67
CA LYS A 596 17.90 5.81 -28.60
C LYS A 596 17.36 7.21 -28.99
N PRO A 597 18.12 8.00 -29.77
CA PRO A 597 17.81 9.42 -29.97
C PRO A 597 16.50 9.68 -30.73
N GLU A 598 16.12 8.82 -31.66
CA GLU A 598 14.86 8.99 -32.43
C GLU A 598 13.63 8.75 -31.54
N GLU A 599 13.68 7.75 -30.67
CA GLU A 599 12.64 7.50 -29.67
C GLU A 599 12.54 8.69 -28.69
N ALA A 600 13.69 9.18 -28.19
CA ALA A 600 13.74 10.35 -27.32
C ALA A 600 13.11 11.59 -27.96
N LYS A 601 13.39 11.85 -29.24
CA LYS A 601 12.80 12.96 -29.99
C LYS A 601 11.27 12.82 -30.11
N ARG A 602 10.80 11.62 -30.46
CA ARG A 602 9.36 11.31 -30.56
C ARG A 602 8.63 11.58 -29.24
N TYR A 603 9.15 11.07 -28.13
CA TYR A 603 8.51 11.27 -26.82
C TYR A 603 8.51 12.74 -26.37
N ARG A 604 9.57 13.50 -26.65
CA ARG A 604 9.56 14.96 -26.37
C ARG A 604 8.48 15.69 -27.15
N GLN A 605 8.24 15.32 -28.40
CA GLN A 605 7.17 15.92 -29.23
C GLN A 605 5.79 15.59 -28.66
N LEU A 606 5.55 14.32 -28.27
CA LEU A 606 4.29 13.91 -27.63
C LEU A 606 4.05 14.63 -26.32
N ALA A 607 5.09 14.79 -25.50
CA ALA A 607 5.00 15.57 -24.25
C ALA A 607 4.58 17.01 -24.51
N GLN A 608 5.20 17.69 -25.48
CA GLN A 608 4.85 19.08 -25.80
C GLN A 608 3.39 19.21 -26.29
N GLN A 609 2.93 18.31 -27.12
CA GLN A 609 1.53 18.30 -27.58
C GLN A 609 0.55 18.14 -26.43
N LEU A 610 0.85 17.27 -25.46
CA LEU A 610 0.03 17.12 -24.26
C LEU A 610 0.05 18.38 -23.38
N ALA A 611 1.20 18.99 -23.16
CA ALA A 611 1.28 20.23 -22.38
C ALA A 611 0.45 21.36 -23.03
N ASP A 612 0.53 21.50 -24.35
CA ASP A 612 -0.25 22.50 -25.09
C ASP A 612 -1.77 22.23 -24.94
N TYR A 613 -2.19 20.96 -25.06
CA TYR A 613 -3.59 20.56 -24.89
C TYR A 613 -4.09 20.82 -23.46
N ILE A 614 -3.34 20.40 -22.45
CA ILE A 614 -3.70 20.59 -21.03
C ILE A 614 -3.94 22.08 -20.73
N ASN A 615 -3.04 22.95 -21.16
CA ASN A 615 -3.13 24.37 -20.86
C ASN A 615 -4.23 25.09 -21.69
N THR A 616 -4.51 24.62 -22.90
CA THR A 616 -5.51 25.25 -23.77
C THR A 616 -6.93 24.74 -23.47
N CYS A 617 -7.08 23.44 -23.20
CA CYS A 617 -8.39 22.77 -23.15
C CYS A 617 -8.88 22.47 -21.73
N MET A 618 -7.96 22.25 -20.77
CA MET A 618 -8.33 21.73 -19.45
C MET A 618 -8.30 22.78 -18.35
N PHE A 619 -7.81 23.98 -18.61
CA PHE A 619 -7.81 25.10 -17.67
C PHE A 619 -9.06 25.97 -17.85
N ASP A 620 -9.81 26.19 -16.77
CA ASP A 620 -10.93 27.14 -16.76
C ASP A 620 -10.49 28.50 -16.17
N PRO A 621 -10.45 29.56 -16.97
CA PRO A 621 -9.99 30.89 -16.52
C PRO A 621 -10.99 31.57 -15.56
N THR A 622 -12.25 31.10 -15.49
CA THR A 622 -13.26 31.67 -14.60
C THR A 622 -13.05 31.20 -13.16
N THR A 623 -12.84 29.91 -12.98
CA THR A 623 -12.61 29.29 -11.65
C THR A 623 -11.13 29.18 -11.30
N GLN A 624 -10.23 29.53 -12.23
CA GLN A 624 -8.77 29.53 -12.04
C GLN A 624 -8.20 28.17 -11.65
N PHE A 625 -8.72 27.09 -12.29
CA PHE A 625 -8.35 25.73 -11.94
C PHE A 625 -8.39 24.81 -13.17
N TYR A 626 -7.70 23.64 -13.09
CA TYR A 626 -7.76 22.60 -14.12
C TYR A 626 -8.86 21.59 -13.81
N TYR A 627 -9.51 21.10 -14.88
CA TYR A 627 -10.60 20.12 -14.83
C TYR A 627 -10.46 19.09 -15.93
N ASP A 628 -11.14 17.96 -15.75
CA ASP A 628 -11.41 17.04 -16.82
C ASP A 628 -12.27 17.71 -17.90
N VAL A 629 -12.16 17.22 -19.14
CA VAL A 629 -12.90 17.72 -20.29
C VAL A 629 -13.95 16.70 -20.71
N ARG A 630 -15.21 17.14 -20.84
CA ARG A 630 -16.27 16.32 -21.44
C ARG A 630 -16.07 16.22 -22.94
N ILE A 631 -16.00 15.00 -23.48
CA ILE A 631 -15.89 14.78 -24.94
C ILE A 631 -17.24 15.03 -25.59
N GLU A 632 -17.30 15.95 -26.55
CA GLU A 632 -18.48 16.28 -27.33
C GLU A 632 -18.47 15.48 -28.66
N ASP A 633 -19.64 15.39 -29.32
CA ASP A 633 -19.78 14.68 -30.60
C ASP A 633 -18.84 15.23 -31.69
N LYS A 634 -18.47 16.49 -31.60
CA LYS A 634 -17.52 17.16 -32.49
C LYS A 634 -16.58 18.03 -31.65
N PRO A 635 -15.27 18.03 -31.99
CA PRO A 635 -14.33 18.95 -31.36
C PRO A 635 -14.78 20.41 -31.49
N LEU A 636 -14.41 21.23 -30.49
CA LEU A 636 -14.62 22.67 -30.51
C LEU A 636 -13.72 23.34 -31.60
N ALA A 637 -14.05 24.58 -31.95
CA ALA A 637 -13.32 25.33 -32.97
C ALA A 637 -11.82 25.50 -32.66
N ASN A 638 -11.42 25.48 -31.37
CA ASN A 638 -10.06 25.56 -30.93
C ASN A 638 -9.31 24.19 -30.90
N GLY A 639 -9.97 23.11 -31.34
CA GLY A 639 -9.38 21.78 -31.36
C GLY A 639 -9.56 20.98 -30.06
N CYS A 640 -10.15 21.55 -29.01
CA CYS A 640 -10.45 20.82 -27.78
C CYS A 640 -11.59 19.83 -27.99
N ALA A 641 -11.51 18.65 -27.35
CA ALA A 641 -12.55 17.63 -27.43
C ALA A 641 -13.91 18.10 -26.87
N GLY A 642 -13.88 19.06 -25.95
CA GLY A 642 -15.06 19.64 -25.36
C GLY A 642 -14.70 20.69 -24.29
N LYS A 643 -15.60 20.91 -23.32
CA LYS A 643 -15.44 21.91 -22.27
C LYS A 643 -15.03 21.28 -20.94
N PRO A 644 -14.30 22.03 -20.08
CA PRO A 644 -14.03 21.65 -18.70
C PRO A 644 -15.30 21.32 -17.90
N ILE A 645 -15.26 20.25 -17.12
CA ILE A 645 -16.39 19.80 -16.27
C ILE A 645 -16.32 20.53 -14.91
N VAL A 646 -16.67 21.80 -14.90
CA VAL A 646 -16.60 22.63 -13.68
C VAL A 646 -17.71 22.33 -12.68
N GLU A 647 -18.84 21.83 -13.13
CA GLU A 647 -20.03 21.54 -12.33
C GLU A 647 -19.83 20.43 -11.29
N ARG A 648 -18.88 19.53 -11.49
CA ARG A 648 -18.53 18.46 -10.52
C ARG A 648 -17.52 18.91 -9.46
N GLY A 649 -17.17 20.21 -9.46
CA GLY A 649 -16.31 20.81 -8.47
C GLY A 649 -14.82 20.52 -8.66
N LYS A 650 -14.02 21.00 -7.71
CA LYS A 650 -12.55 20.89 -7.73
C LYS A 650 -12.09 19.70 -6.92
N GLY A 651 -11.09 18.99 -7.43
CA GLY A 651 -10.43 17.86 -6.80
C GLY A 651 -8.90 17.88 -7.03
N PRO A 652 -8.15 16.87 -6.55
CA PRO A 652 -6.69 16.83 -6.64
C PRO A 652 -6.18 16.72 -8.08
N GLU A 653 -6.99 16.29 -9.03
CA GLU A 653 -6.66 16.28 -10.45
C GLU A 653 -6.23 17.67 -10.94
N GLY A 654 -6.75 18.72 -10.34
CA GLY A 654 -6.46 20.09 -10.73
C GLY A 654 -5.04 20.59 -10.46
N TRP A 655 -4.27 19.94 -9.57
CA TRP A 655 -2.84 20.22 -9.40
C TRP A 655 -1.92 19.18 -10.04
N SER A 656 -2.47 18.17 -10.71
CA SER A 656 -1.67 17.21 -11.47
C SER A 656 -0.80 17.86 -12.56
N PRO A 657 -1.26 18.87 -13.30
CA PRO A 657 -0.39 19.59 -14.24
C PRO A 657 0.82 20.26 -13.58
N LEU A 658 0.66 20.73 -12.34
CA LEU A 658 1.76 21.31 -11.56
C LEU A 658 2.76 20.25 -11.14
N PHE A 659 2.30 19.15 -10.56
CA PHE A 659 3.16 18.04 -10.13
C PHE A 659 3.99 17.50 -11.28
N ASN A 660 3.38 17.29 -12.43
CA ASN A 660 4.02 16.72 -13.61
C ASN A 660 4.83 17.75 -14.43
N GLY A 661 4.68 19.04 -14.18
CA GLY A 661 5.42 20.10 -14.87
C GLY A 661 4.84 20.48 -16.23
N ALA A 662 3.58 20.13 -16.50
CA ALA A 662 2.88 20.45 -17.74
C ALA A 662 2.22 21.85 -17.74
N ALA A 663 1.97 22.43 -16.55
CA ALA A 663 1.30 23.71 -16.44
C ALA A 663 2.18 24.88 -16.94
N THR A 664 1.53 25.94 -17.49
CA THR A 664 2.20 27.23 -17.62
C THR A 664 2.36 27.90 -16.25
N GLN A 665 3.35 28.78 -16.10
CA GLN A 665 3.55 29.54 -14.84
C GLN A 665 2.29 30.29 -14.43
N ALA A 666 1.63 30.99 -15.37
CA ALA A 666 0.42 31.74 -15.08
C ALA A 666 -0.74 30.87 -14.57
N ASN A 667 -0.95 29.69 -15.17
CA ASN A 667 -1.98 28.77 -14.73
C ASN A 667 -1.62 28.13 -13.37
N ALA A 668 -0.35 27.80 -13.16
CA ALA A 668 0.13 27.29 -11.88
C ALA A 668 -0.06 28.31 -10.76
N ASP A 669 0.27 29.59 -10.98
CA ASP A 669 0.05 30.66 -10.02
C ASP A 669 -1.43 30.79 -9.62
N ALA A 670 -2.34 30.62 -10.58
CA ALA A 670 -3.77 30.64 -10.35
C ALA A 670 -4.23 29.43 -9.50
N VAL A 671 -3.77 28.21 -9.84
CA VAL A 671 -4.09 26.99 -9.10
C VAL A 671 -3.56 27.02 -7.67
N VAL A 672 -2.34 27.52 -7.45
CA VAL A 672 -1.76 27.64 -6.11
C VAL A 672 -2.58 28.56 -5.22
N LYS A 673 -3.14 29.65 -5.75
CA LYS A 673 -4.04 30.54 -4.99
C LYS A 673 -5.28 29.75 -4.49
N VAL A 674 -5.84 28.88 -5.32
CA VAL A 674 -6.98 28.03 -4.94
C VAL A 674 -6.55 26.98 -3.90
N MET A 675 -5.37 26.37 -4.06
CA MET A 675 -4.85 25.40 -3.09
C MET A 675 -4.61 26.03 -1.70
N LEU A 676 -4.23 27.30 -1.65
CA LEU A 676 -3.96 28.04 -0.41
C LEU A 676 -5.21 28.70 0.19
N ASP A 677 -6.33 28.70 -0.50
CA ASP A 677 -7.58 29.30 -0.02
C ASP A 677 -8.24 28.41 1.07
N PRO A 678 -8.45 28.94 2.30
CA PRO A 678 -9.11 28.20 3.37
C PRO A 678 -10.60 27.89 3.08
N LYS A 679 -11.21 28.52 2.09
CA LYS A 679 -12.56 28.20 1.61
C LYS A 679 -12.59 27.06 0.60
N GLU A 680 -11.43 26.63 0.14
CA GLU A 680 -11.26 25.58 -0.87
C GLU A 680 -10.48 24.38 -0.30
N PHE A 681 -9.15 24.43 -0.28
CA PHE A 681 -8.30 23.29 0.08
C PHE A 681 -7.40 23.48 1.31
N ASN A 682 -7.20 24.72 1.77
CA ASN A 682 -6.32 24.98 2.92
C ASN A 682 -7.10 24.79 4.25
N THR A 683 -7.51 23.57 4.47
CA THR A 683 -8.28 23.12 5.64
C THR A 683 -7.35 22.80 6.83
N PHE A 684 -7.90 22.34 7.95
CA PHE A 684 -7.14 21.99 9.16
C PHE A 684 -6.02 20.96 8.87
N VAL A 685 -6.31 19.92 8.10
CA VAL A 685 -5.30 19.12 7.39
C VAL A 685 -5.48 19.45 5.90
N PRO A 686 -4.51 20.10 5.25
CA PRO A 686 -4.73 20.69 3.95
C PRO A 686 -4.69 19.70 2.78
N LEU A 687 -5.19 20.15 1.64
CA LEU A 687 -5.18 19.48 0.34
C LEU A 687 -5.96 18.15 0.34
N GLY A 688 -7.20 18.19 0.82
CA GLY A 688 -8.15 17.07 0.68
C GLY A 688 -8.51 16.77 -0.77
N THR A 689 -9.17 15.64 -0.99
CA THR A 689 -9.54 15.13 -2.32
C THR A 689 -10.82 15.73 -2.90
N ALA A 690 -11.37 16.73 -2.26
CA ALA A 690 -12.37 17.65 -2.80
C ALA A 690 -12.25 19.00 -2.09
N ALA A 691 -12.48 20.07 -2.82
CA ALA A 691 -12.58 21.41 -2.22
C ALA A 691 -13.83 21.50 -1.33
N LEU A 692 -13.80 22.37 -0.31
CA LEU A 692 -15.00 22.62 0.53
C LEU A 692 -16.21 23.08 -0.27
N THR A 693 -15.99 23.73 -1.42
CA THR A 693 -17.04 24.18 -2.35
C THR A 693 -17.54 23.09 -3.29
N ASN A 694 -16.90 21.92 -3.31
CA ASN A 694 -17.33 20.82 -4.18
C ASN A 694 -18.71 20.30 -3.73
N PRO A 695 -19.72 20.20 -4.63
CA PRO A 695 -21.06 19.73 -4.26
C PRO A 695 -21.09 18.33 -3.63
N ALA A 696 -20.12 17.50 -3.94
CA ALA A 696 -20.02 16.13 -3.43
C ALA A 696 -19.02 15.99 -2.26
N PHE A 697 -18.55 17.11 -1.67
CA PHE A 697 -17.63 17.08 -0.55
C PHE A 697 -18.24 16.41 0.70
N GLY A 698 -17.46 15.58 1.34
CA GLY A 698 -17.71 15.03 2.68
C GLY A 698 -16.40 14.64 3.33
N ALA A 699 -16.13 15.17 4.54
CA ALA A 699 -14.85 15.01 5.23
C ALA A 699 -14.46 13.54 5.50
N ASP A 700 -15.44 12.65 5.54
CA ASP A 700 -15.26 11.20 5.77
C ASP A 700 -15.41 10.38 4.48
N ILE A 701 -15.67 11.02 3.34
CA ILE A 701 -15.84 10.30 2.07
C ILE A 701 -14.47 10.04 1.44
N TYR A 702 -14.27 8.83 0.96
CA TYR A 702 -13.00 8.22 0.60
C TYR A 702 -12.16 9.09 -0.35
N TRP A 703 -12.68 9.41 -1.56
CA TRP A 703 -11.99 10.29 -2.53
C TRP A 703 -12.76 11.59 -2.82
N ARG A 704 -13.63 12.00 -1.90
CA ARG A 704 -14.42 13.25 -1.99
C ARG A 704 -14.30 14.13 -0.74
N GLY A 705 -13.13 14.11 -0.10
CA GLY A 705 -12.88 14.93 1.09
C GLY A 705 -11.64 14.53 1.87
N ARG A 706 -11.44 13.25 2.19
CA ARG A 706 -10.28 12.80 2.96
C ARG A 706 -8.96 13.28 2.36
N VAL A 707 -7.99 13.57 3.20
CA VAL A 707 -6.63 13.91 2.77
C VAL A 707 -5.85 12.63 2.53
N TRP A 708 -5.46 12.40 1.30
CA TRP A 708 -4.59 11.32 0.89
C TRP A 708 -3.16 11.82 0.78
N VAL A 709 -2.22 11.17 1.43
CA VAL A 709 -0.85 11.67 1.59
C VAL A 709 -0.09 11.77 0.26
N ASP A 710 -0.40 10.89 -0.70
CA ASP A 710 0.15 10.96 -2.05
C ASP A 710 -0.30 12.22 -2.80
N GLN A 711 -1.60 12.52 -2.81
CA GLN A 711 -2.13 13.70 -3.48
C GLN A 711 -1.69 14.99 -2.78
N PHE A 712 -1.59 14.97 -1.47
CA PHE A 712 -0.99 16.04 -0.68
C PHE A 712 0.46 16.29 -1.11
N TRP A 713 1.29 15.24 -1.16
CA TRP A 713 2.68 15.36 -1.57
C TRP A 713 2.82 15.82 -3.02
N PHE A 714 1.98 15.32 -3.94
CA PHE A 714 1.94 15.79 -5.33
C PHE A 714 1.63 17.29 -5.41
N GLY A 715 0.70 17.76 -4.59
CA GLY A 715 0.39 19.19 -4.47
C GLY A 715 1.61 20.00 -4.03
N LEU A 716 2.31 19.58 -2.99
CA LEU A 716 3.51 20.24 -2.49
C LEU A 716 4.65 20.29 -3.53
N LYS A 717 4.88 19.17 -4.22
CA LYS A 717 5.91 19.10 -5.29
C LYS A 717 5.54 19.98 -6.47
N GLY A 718 4.27 20.04 -6.81
CA GLY A 718 3.75 20.99 -7.80
C GLY A 718 4.01 22.44 -7.40
N MET A 719 3.67 22.82 -6.19
CA MET A 719 3.95 24.16 -5.66
C MET A 719 5.46 24.48 -5.68
N GLU A 720 6.30 23.58 -5.22
CA GLU A 720 7.76 23.73 -5.23
C GLU A 720 8.29 23.98 -6.64
N ARG A 721 7.83 23.20 -7.63
CA ARG A 721 8.23 23.30 -9.03
C ARG A 721 8.00 24.68 -9.63
N TYR A 722 6.94 25.36 -9.21
CA TYR A 722 6.54 26.69 -9.70
C TYR A 722 6.93 27.84 -8.76
N GLY A 723 7.85 27.61 -7.83
CA GLY A 723 8.44 28.66 -6.99
C GLY A 723 7.75 28.93 -5.65
N TYR A 724 6.79 28.11 -5.24
CA TYR A 724 6.03 28.23 -3.99
C TYR A 724 6.52 27.30 -2.88
N ARG A 725 7.84 27.08 -2.78
CA ARG A 725 8.42 26.17 -1.79
C ARG A 725 8.10 26.56 -0.35
N ASP A 726 8.16 27.85 -0.03
CA ASP A 726 7.89 28.33 1.34
C ASP A 726 6.44 28.05 1.76
N ASP A 727 5.48 28.22 0.85
CA ASP A 727 4.09 27.89 1.12
C ASP A 727 3.86 26.37 1.21
N ALA A 728 4.54 25.59 0.37
CA ALA A 728 4.54 24.12 0.46
C ALA A 728 5.09 23.64 1.82
N LEU A 729 6.18 24.23 2.32
CA LEU A 729 6.73 23.94 3.65
C LEU A 729 5.75 24.27 4.78
N LYS A 730 5.01 25.38 4.69
CA LYS A 730 3.96 25.71 5.68
C LYS A 730 2.84 24.67 5.69
N LEU A 731 2.41 24.21 4.51
CA LEU A 731 1.40 23.14 4.42
C LEU A 731 1.94 21.81 4.96
N ALA A 732 3.20 21.46 4.67
CA ALA A 732 3.85 20.27 5.20
C ALA A 732 3.92 20.29 6.74
N ASP A 733 4.31 21.41 7.32
CA ASP A 733 4.35 21.61 8.77
C ASP A 733 2.95 21.56 9.39
N THR A 734 1.94 22.15 8.72
CA THR A 734 0.54 22.05 9.13
C THR A 734 0.05 20.62 9.14
N PHE A 735 0.33 19.83 8.11
CA PHE A 735 0.01 18.42 8.06
C PHE A 735 0.64 17.65 9.23
N PHE A 736 1.94 17.82 9.45
CA PHE A 736 2.67 17.16 10.53
C PHE A 736 2.08 17.41 11.92
N ARG A 737 1.64 18.63 12.18
CA ARG A 737 1.05 19.01 13.48
C ARG A 737 -0.39 18.53 13.65
N HIS A 738 -1.15 18.44 12.56
CA HIS A 738 -2.59 18.21 12.62
C HIS A 738 -3.04 16.77 12.30
N ALA A 739 -2.23 15.99 11.58
CA ALA A 739 -2.51 14.57 11.33
C ALA A 739 -2.35 13.77 12.63
N LYS A 740 -3.47 13.40 13.26
CA LYS A 740 -3.48 12.75 14.57
C LYS A 740 -2.70 11.43 14.56
N GLY A 741 -1.93 11.20 15.61
CA GLY A 741 -1.13 9.97 15.77
C GLY A 741 0.18 9.93 14.98
N LEU A 742 0.43 10.86 14.07
CA LEU A 742 1.61 10.82 13.20
C LEU A 742 2.93 10.92 13.98
N THR A 743 3.06 11.89 14.86
CA THR A 743 4.27 12.13 15.67
C THR A 743 4.31 11.32 16.98
N ALA A 744 3.19 10.68 17.36
CA ALA A 744 3.10 9.74 18.48
C ALA A 744 3.52 8.32 18.04
N ASP A 745 3.13 7.29 18.79
CA ASP A 745 3.43 5.88 18.52
C ASP A 745 2.35 5.15 17.72
N GLY A 746 1.35 5.87 17.21
CA GLY A 746 0.33 5.32 16.31
C GLY A 746 0.89 4.97 14.92
N PRO A 747 0.22 4.08 14.18
CA PRO A 747 0.62 3.74 12.83
C PRO A 747 0.37 4.89 11.85
N ILE A 748 1.05 4.85 10.70
CA ILE A 748 0.76 5.73 9.56
C ILE A 748 -0.55 5.26 8.92
N GLN A 749 -1.47 6.19 8.69
CA GLN A 749 -2.80 5.91 8.14
C GLN A 749 -2.86 6.06 6.62
N GLU A 750 -3.84 5.42 6.02
CA GLU A 750 -4.18 5.55 4.61
C GLU A 750 -4.54 7.00 4.26
N ASN A 751 -5.38 7.62 5.09
CA ASN A 751 -5.83 9.01 4.92
C ASN A 751 -6.24 9.65 6.26
N TYR A 752 -6.56 10.96 6.20
CA TYR A 752 -6.90 11.77 7.37
C TYR A 752 -8.11 12.67 7.08
N ASN A 753 -8.92 12.93 8.09
CA ASN A 753 -10.05 13.85 7.96
C ASN A 753 -9.53 15.29 7.80
N PRO A 754 -9.94 16.04 6.76
CA PRO A 754 -9.43 17.38 6.48
C PRO A 754 -9.84 18.42 7.53
N LEU A 755 -10.92 18.21 8.27
CA LEU A 755 -11.47 19.16 9.23
C LEU A 755 -11.05 18.92 10.67
N THR A 756 -10.73 17.67 11.02
CA THR A 756 -10.43 17.26 12.40
C THR A 756 -9.06 16.63 12.58
N GLY A 757 -8.40 16.24 11.50
CA GLY A 757 -7.15 15.48 11.53
C GLY A 757 -7.30 14.03 11.98
N ALA A 758 -8.53 13.53 12.15
CA ALA A 758 -8.78 12.17 12.59
C ALA A 758 -8.19 11.16 11.58
N GLN A 759 -7.65 10.07 12.11
CA GLN A 759 -7.14 8.95 11.34
C GLN A 759 -8.28 8.23 10.63
N GLN A 760 -8.09 7.89 9.37
CA GLN A 760 -9.08 7.23 8.53
C GLN A 760 -8.41 6.18 7.63
N GLY A 761 -9.19 5.19 7.18
CA GLY A 761 -8.73 4.13 6.30
C GLY A 761 -7.86 3.09 6.99
N ALA A 762 -7.05 2.37 6.23
CA ALA A 762 -6.19 1.31 6.73
C ALA A 762 -4.96 1.85 7.49
N PRO A 763 -4.57 1.22 8.62
CA PRO A 763 -3.34 1.55 9.33
C PRO A 763 -2.11 0.95 8.64
N ASN A 764 -0.93 1.39 9.03
CA ASN A 764 0.35 0.91 8.47
C ASN A 764 0.39 1.00 6.94
N PHE A 765 -0.10 2.12 6.38
CA PHE A 765 -0.32 2.24 4.96
C PHE A 765 0.96 2.65 4.20
N SER A 766 1.35 1.85 3.22
CA SER A 766 2.65 1.93 2.58
C SER A 766 2.88 3.19 1.75
N TRP A 767 1.91 3.61 0.91
CA TRP A 767 2.17 4.81 0.11
C TRP A 767 2.13 6.11 0.93
N SER A 768 1.32 6.14 2.00
CA SER A 768 1.39 7.25 2.96
C SER A 768 2.77 7.32 3.60
N ALA A 769 3.31 6.16 4.03
CA ALA A 769 4.66 6.05 4.55
C ALA A 769 5.72 6.52 3.53
N ALA A 770 5.58 6.10 2.28
CA ALA A 770 6.47 6.51 1.20
C ALA A 770 6.55 8.04 1.04
N HIS A 771 5.39 8.69 0.97
CA HIS A 771 5.35 10.14 0.79
C HIS A 771 5.76 10.91 2.05
N LEU A 772 5.47 10.40 3.25
CA LEU A 772 5.98 10.99 4.51
C LEU A 772 7.51 10.88 4.62
N TYR A 773 8.08 9.76 4.19
CA TYR A 773 9.53 9.62 4.10
C TYR A 773 10.11 10.65 3.11
N MET A 774 9.48 10.86 1.97
CA MET A 774 9.94 11.81 0.98
C MET A 774 9.74 13.28 1.42
N LEU A 775 8.77 13.59 2.28
CA LEU A 775 8.72 14.89 2.96
C LEU A 775 9.97 15.13 3.80
N TYR A 776 10.38 14.14 4.58
CA TYR A 776 11.63 14.18 5.33
C TYR A 776 12.83 14.35 4.41
N ASN A 777 12.91 13.57 3.34
CA ASN A 777 14.06 13.55 2.45
C ASN A 777 14.22 14.84 1.63
N ASP A 778 13.13 15.38 1.10
CA ASP A 778 13.13 16.47 0.12
C ASP A 778 12.76 17.82 0.72
N PHE A 779 11.63 17.90 1.45
CA PHE A 779 11.07 19.18 1.87
C PHE A 779 11.71 19.74 3.14
N PHE A 780 12.01 18.92 4.13
CA PHE A 780 12.60 19.36 5.39
C PHE A 780 14.13 19.55 5.32
N ARG A 781 14.70 19.46 4.13
CA ARG A 781 16.10 19.74 3.87
C ARG A 781 16.26 21.22 3.46
N LYS A 782 17.19 21.93 4.11
CA LYS A 782 17.58 23.30 3.69
C LYS A 782 18.28 23.24 2.33
N GLN A 783 17.91 24.17 1.46
CA GLN A 783 18.56 24.32 0.16
C GLN A 783 19.90 25.02 0.26
#